data_96c4723c5f59fb2ce23b04cdc9a997cf
#
_entry.id   96c4723c5f59fb2ce23b04cdc9a997cf
#
_cell.length_a   1.000
_cell.length_b   1.000
_cell.length_c   1.000
_cell.angle_alpha   90.00
_cell.angle_beta   90.00
_cell.angle_gamma   90.00
#
_symmetry.space_group_name_H-M   'P 1'
#
loop_
_entity.id
_entity.type
_entity.pdbx_description
1 polymer ?
#
loop_
_entity_poly.entity_id
_entity_poly.type
_entity_poly.pdbx_seq_one_letter_code
_entity_poly.pdbx_strand_id
1 'polypeptide(L)'
;MKYDFTAIEKKWQQKWLEEKPFTAVTGDTTRPKFFGLIEFPYPSGQGLHVGHARPFTAMDIICRKKRMQGYNVLFPIGYDAFGLPTENFAIKNHIHPAKVTHDNIENFRKQLHMLGYSFDWDREVNTTDPDYYKWTQWIFLQMFKKGLAYKASMPVNWCTSCKIVLANEEVVDGVCERCGGEVIRKEKSQWMLAITKYADRLIDDLDDVDFINRVKIQQKNWIGRSEGTEVDFTATNGDKLTVYTTRCDTLFGVTYMVISPEHPFLDKWKDQIKNWDEVAAYRDEAAHKSDFERGELNKEKTGVRLDGIEGINPASGKHVPLFVSDYVLMGYGTGIVMGVPGHDQRDWEFATKFGLPIIEVVKGGDITKEAFTLKDDTGIMVNSGFLDGLTVKEAIPTMKKWVTEQGIGHPKTNFKLRDWVFSRQRYWGEPIPLVNCPKCGWVPLPEDQLPLLLPEVDSYEVTDTGESPLAKMTDWVNTTCPCCGGSAKRETDTMPQWAGSSWYFLRYMDPHNDKALASKEALDYWSPVDWYNGGMEHTTLHLLYSRFWHKFLYDIGVVPTKEPYAKRTSHGMILGEGGEKMSKSRGNVVNPNDIVAQYGADTMRLYIMFVGDFEQAAIWSTEAVKGSKRFLDRVWNLAEGAADSYDVTPANEPIIHKTIKKVTDDIDNLKMNTAIAAMMTMVNELSANGVTKGDMKYLILLLNPFAPHITEELWEMLGFAAQTGKMCCQAEWPAYDESKTVASTVDMAVQVNGKLKGTITMPADSEEKAVVDAALAVEKVQKATEGMKIVKTILVKNRLVNLIVKPQ
;
A
#
# COMPACT_ATOMS: atom_id res chain seq x y z
N MET A 1 -20.02 40.35 4.10
CA MET A 1 -19.52 40.13 2.70
C MET A 1 -19.96 38.73 2.21
N LYS A 2 -20.25 38.57 0.93
CA LYS A 2 -20.56 37.20 0.44
C LYS A 2 -19.25 36.40 0.41
N TYR A 3 -19.32 35.12 0.86
CA TYR A 3 -18.17 34.20 0.75
C TYR A 3 -17.87 33.91 -0.73
N ASP A 4 -16.89 34.60 -1.27
CA ASP A 4 -16.39 34.42 -2.64
C ASP A 4 -15.17 33.48 -2.63
N PHE A 5 -15.43 32.18 -2.66
CA PHE A 5 -14.38 31.18 -2.61
C PHE A 5 -13.40 31.28 -3.80
N THR A 6 -13.88 31.68 -4.99
CA THR A 6 -13.04 31.78 -6.18
C THR A 6 -11.94 32.85 -6.02
N ALA A 7 -12.31 34.03 -5.52
CA ALA A 7 -11.35 35.09 -5.28
C ALA A 7 -10.39 34.76 -4.13
N ILE A 8 -10.92 34.20 -3.04
CA ILE A 8 -10.17 33.84 -1.84
C ILE A 8 -9.13 32.73 -2.15
N GLU A 9 -9.55 31.68 -2.84
CA GLU A 9 -8.66 30.56 -3.19
C GLU A 9 -7.51 31.03 -4.08
N LYS A 10 -7.80 31.83 -5.10
CA LYS A 10 -6.78 32.41 -5.99
C LYS A 10 -5.79 33.29 -5.24
N LYS A 11 -6.28 34.17 -4.33
CA LYS A 11 -5.46 35.03 -3.49
C LYS A 11 -4.45 34.21 -2.67
N TRP A 12 -4.92 33.18 -1.96
CA TRP A 12 -4.08 32.45 -1.04
C TRP A 12 -3.14 31.47 -1.74
N GLN A 13 -3.56 30.84 -2.83
CA GLN A 13 -2.66 30.03 -3.66
C GLN A 13 -1.48 30.85 -4.18
N GLN A 14 -1.73 32.07 -4.66
CA GLN A 14 -0.67 32.98 -5.12
C GLN A 14 0.25 33.38 -3.96
N LYS A 15 -0.32 33.72 -2.81
CA LYS A 15 0.45 34.12 -1.62
C LYS A 15 1.36 33.03 -1.10
N TRP A 16 0.88 31.76 -1.07
CA TRP A 16 1.71 30.63 -0.67
C TRP A 16 2.85 30.33 -1.64
N LEU A 17 2.66 30.54 -2.94
CA LEU A 17 3.74 30.42 -3.93
C LEU A 17 4.81 31.47 -3.75
N GLU A 18 4.42 32.70 -3.43
CA GLU A 18 5.35 33.83 -3.23
C GLU A 18 6.11 33.74 -1.90
N GLU A 19 5.42 33.45 -0.80
CA GLU A 19 6.00 33.45 0.54
C GLU A 19 6.61 32.10 0.95
N LYS A 20 6.26 31.02 0.26
CA LYS A 20 6.78 29.64 0.47
C LYS A 20 6.76 29.19 1.94
N PRO A 21 5.62 29.27 2.66
CA PRO A 21 5.56 28.96 4.08
C PRO A 21 5.75 27.48 4.39
N PHE A 22 5.78 26.61 3.37
CA PHE A 22 5.86 25.15 3.49
C PHE A 22 7.25 24.60 3.20
N THR A 23 8.25 25.45 3.03
CA THR A 23 9.64 25.03 2.76
C THR A 23 10.23 24.24 3.92
N ALA A 24 10.78 23.06 3.63
CA ALA A 24 11.50 22.24 4.59
C ALA A 24 12.98 22.62 4.63
N VAL A 25 13.57 22.63 5.80
CA VAL A 25 14.98 23.01 6.01
C VAL A 25 15.78 21.77 6.44
N THR A 26 16.67 21.30 5.57
CA THR A 26 17.55 20.17 5.90
C THR A 26 18.57 20.58 6.97
N GLY A 27 18.75 19.71 8.00
CA GLY A 27 19.72 19.95 9.07
C GLY A 27 19.24 20.90 10.18
N ASP A 28 17.98 21.31 10.20
CA ASP A 28 17.42 22.10 11.29
C ASP A 28 17.29 21.26 12.58
N THR A 29 18.18 21.49 13.52
CA THR A 29 18.19 20.80 14.83
C THR A 29 17.36 21.49 15.89
N THR A 30 16.76 22.66 15.60
CA THR A 30 15.95 23.44 16.54
C THR A 30 14.51 22.94 16.64
N ARG A 31 14.06 22.18 15.65
CA ARG A 31 12.73 21.62 15.55
C ARG A 31 12.79 20.12 15.24
N PRO A 32 11.86 19.31 15.78
CA PRO A 32 11.76 17.91 15.36
C PRO A 32 11.39 17.83 13.87
N LYS A 33 11.97 16.88 13.17
CA LYS A 33 11.64 16.65 11.75
C LYS A 33 10.37 15.82 11.63
N PHE A 34 9.64 16.02 10.54
CA PHE A 34 8.56 15.15 10.10
C PHE A 34 8.55 15.04 8.59
N PHE A 35 8.71 13.84 8.07
CA PHE A 35 8.61 13.56 6.65
C PHE A 35 7.30 12.82 6.36
N GLY A 36 6.31 13.54 5.84
CA GLY A 36 5.05 12.98 5.36
C GLY A 36 5.13 12.65 3.88
N LEU A 37 4.76 11.45 3.50
CA LEU A 37 4.86 10.95 2.12
C LEU A 37 3.53 10.40 1.63
N ILE A 38 3.18 10.72 0.40
CA ILE A 38 2.12 10.09 -0.39
C ILE A 38 2.72 9.41 -1.61
N GLU A 39 2.03 8.43 -2.16
CA GLU A 39 2.41 7.89 -3.47
C GLU A 39 2.27 8.99 -4.52
N PHE A 40 3.36 9.27 -5.23
CA PHE A 40 3.33 10.28 -6.27
C PHE A 40 2.52 9.80 -7.48
N PRO A 41 1.77 10.68 -8.14
CA PRO A 41 0.85 10.28 -9.19
C PRO A 41 1.57 9.93 -10.48
N TYR A 42 0.93 9.02 -11.25
CA TYR A 42 1.23 8.84 -12.66
C TYR A 42 0.48 9.90 -13.49
N PRO A 43 1.18 10.80 -14.21
CA PRO A 43 0.54 11.89 -14.93
C PRO A 43 -0.14 11.39 -16.20
N SER A 44 -1.44 11.11 -16.12
CA SER A 44 -2.26 10.69 -17.25
C SER A 44 -2.95 11.88 -17.93
N GLY A 45 -3.28 11.75 -19.22
CA GLY A 45 -3.83 12.84 -20.04
C GLY A 45 -5.18 13.42 -19.58
N GLN A 46 -5.91 12.74 -18.70
CA GLN A 46 -7.15 13.26 -18.13
C GLN A 46 -6.98 14.00 -16.80
N GLY A 47 -5.76 14.09 -16.29
CA GLY A 47 -5.49 14.71 -15.00
C GLY A 47 -5.91 13.83 -13.81
N LEU A 48 -5.97 14.47 -12.64
CA LEU A 48 -6.45 13.86 -11.40
C LEU A 48 -7.95 13.61 -11.46
N HIS A 49 -8.40 12.56 -10.80
CA HIS A 49 -9.81 12.38 -10.43
C HIS A 49 -9.97 12.51 -8.92
N VAL A 50 -11.20 12.68 -8.45
CA VAL A 50 -11.49 12.92 -7.01
C VAL A 50 -10.93 11.83 -6.08
N GLY A 51 -10.74 10.60 -6.56
CA GLY A 51 -10.12 9.53 -5.79
C GLY A 51 -8.66 9.81 -5.40
N HIS A 52 -7.89 10.49 -6.25
CA HIS A 52 -6.52 10.91 -5.91
C HIS A 52 -6.50 11.96 -4.80
N ALA A 53 -7.53 12.81 -4.72
CA ALA A 53 -7.59 13.87 -3.73
C ALA A 53 -7.69 13.34 -2.30
N ARG A 54 -8.22 12.11 -2.10
CA ARG A 54 -8.42 11.54 -0.76
C ARG A 54 -7.12 11.36 0.03
N PRO A 55 -6.13 10.57 -0.45
CA PRO A 55 -4.85 10.42 0.25
C PRO A 55 -4.07 11.73 0.33
N PHE A 56 -4.10 12.55 -0.70
CA PHE A 56 -3.38 13.83 -0.72
C PHE A 56 -3.91 14.78 0.33
N THR A 57 -5.23 14.91 0.44
CA THR A 57 -5.88 15.76 1.44
C THR A 57 -5.59 15.28 2.87
N ALA A 58 -5.67 13.97 3.11
CA ALA A 58 -5.40 13.42 4.45
C ALA A 58 -3.97 13.69 4.92
N MET A 59 -2.97 13.45 4.07
CA MET A 59 -1.57 13.72 4.41
C MET A 59 -1.28 15.23 4.51
N ASP A 60 -1.91 16.04 3.68
CA ASP A 60 -1.81 17.49 3.80
C ASP A 60 -2.34 18.00 5.15
N ILE A 61 -3.47 17.46 5.62
CA ILE A 61 -4.02 17.77 6.95
C ILE A 61 -3.02 17.41 8.06
N ILE A 62 -2.43 16.23 8.01
CA ILE A 62 -1.42 15.78 8.96
C ILE A 62 -0.19 16.69 8.93
N CYS A 63 0.31 17.00 7.74
CA CYS A 63 1.49 17.84 7.56
C CYS A 63 1.25 19.28 8.03
N ARG A 64 0.08 19.88 7.76
CA ARG A 64 -0.30 21.21 8.25
C ARG A 64 -0.37 21.24 9.76
N LYS A 65 -1.05 20.24 10.38
CA LYS A 65 -1.09 20.11 11.85
C LYS A 65 0.31 19.98 12.44
N LYS A 66 1.19 19.15 11.85
CA LYS A 66 2.58 18.98 12.32
C LYS A 66 3.37 20.29 12.26
N ARG A 67 3.22 21.08 11.21
CA ARG A 67 3.86 22.44 11.14
C ARG A 67 3.35 23.34 12.25
N MET A 68 2.04 23.37 12.48
CA MET A 68 1.43 24.15 13.56
C MET A 68 1.87 23.64 14.95
N GLN A 69 2.27 22.37 15.09
CA GLN A 69 2.88 21.80 16.28
C GLN A 69 4.38 22.10 16.41
N GLY A 70 4.96 22.88 15.50
CA GLY A 70 6.36 23.29 15.55
C GLY A 70 7.34 22.34 14.88
N TYR A 71 6.88 21.34 14.11
CA TYR A 71 7.77 20.45 13.35
C TYR A 71 8.34 21.12 12.09
N ASN A 72 9.56 20.74 11.74
CA ASN A 72 10.13 20.97 10.41
C ASN A 72 9.62 19.86 9.49
N VAL A 73 8.66 20.19 8.62
CA VAL A 73 7.92 19.23 7.82
C VAL A 73 8.41 19.19 6.40
N LEU A 74 8.84 18.03 5.94
CA LEU A 74 9.05 17.72 4.53
C LEU A 74 7.78 17.03 3.98
N PHE A 75 7.09 17.74 3.08
CA PHE A 75 5.93 17.21 2.35
C PHE A 75 6.09 17.54 0.87
N PRO A 76 6.77 16.69 0.10
CA PRO A 76 7.10 16.92 -1.30
C PRO A 76 6.07 16.31 -2.25
N ILE A 77 6.19 16.67 -3.53
CA ILE A 77 5.43 16.09 -4.63
C ILE A 77 6.34 15.80 -5.81
N GLY A 78 5.93 14.91 -6.68
CA GLY A 78 6.60 14.56 -7.93
C GLY A 78 5.70 13.75 -8.83
N TYR A 79 6.28 13.23 -9.91
CA TYR A 79 5.55 12.51 -10.94
C TYR A 79 6.28 11.24 -11.32
N ASP A 80 5.58 10.11 -11.21
CA ASP A 80 6.03 8.82 -11.76
C ASP A 80 5.68 8.77 -13.24
N ALA A 81 6.53 9.35 -14.07
CA ALA A 81 6.15 9.80 -15.40
C ALA A 81 6.55 8.86 -16.55
N PHE A 82 7.46 7.90 -16.34
CA PHE A 82 7.66 6.80 -17.28
C PHE A 82 6.49 5.82 -17.22
N GLY A 83 6.12 5.24 -18.35
CA GLY A 83 5.11 4.18 -18.32
C GLY A 83 4.33 3.99 -19.61
N LEU A 84 3.72 2.82 -19.71
CA LEU A 84 3.00 2.34 -20.90
C LEU A 84 1.79 3.18 -21.32
N PRO A 85 0.95 3.72 -20.40
CA PRO A 85 -0.22 4.47 -20.86
C PRO A 85 0.13 5.71 -21.68
N THR A 86 1.14 6.48 -21.24
CA THR A 86 1.64 7.64 -21.98
C THR A 86 2.30 7.23 -23.28
N GLU A 87 3.13 6.19 -23.28
CA GLU A 87 3.78 5.67 -24.47
C GLU A 87 2.78 5.16 -25.51
N ASN A 88 1.79 4.36 -25.10
CA ASN A 88 0.75 3.86 -25.99
C ASN A 88 -0.09 5.00 -26.59
N PHE A 89 -0.39 6.03 -25.80
CA PHE A 89 -1.07 7.23 -26.30
C PHE A 89 -0.20 7.98 -27.32
N ALA A 90 1.08 8.14 -27.02
CA ALA A 90 2.03 8.80 -27.90
C ALA A 90 2.18 8.09 -29.25
N ILE A 91 2.34 6.76 -29.24
CA ILE A 91 2.43 5.93 -30.46
C ILE A 91 1.15 6.07 -31.29
N LYS A 92 -0.03 5.91 -30.67
CA LYS A 92 -1.32 6.01 -31.36
C LYS A 92 -1.55 7.35 -32.04
N ASN A 93 -1.04 8.43 -31.46
CA ASN A 93 -1.24 9.80 -31.95
C ASN A 93 -0.03 10.37 -32.71
N HIS A 94 1.01 9.57 -32.92
CA HIS A 94 2.26 9.97 -33.58
C HIS A 94 2.91 11.21 -32.93
N ILE A 95 2.96 11.24 -31.61
CA ILE A 95 3.55 12.30 -30.78
C ILE A 95 4.68 11.70 -29.95
N HIS A 96 5.75 12.46 -29.73
CA HIS A 96 6.83 11.99 -28.85
C HIS A 96 6.35 11.87 -27.38
N PRO A 97 6.62 10.77 -26.67
CA PRO A 97 6.12 10.56 -25.30
C PRO A 97 6.59 11.62 -24.30
N ALA A 98 7.78 12.20 -24.49
CA ALA A 98 8.26 13.30 -23.62
C ALA A 98 7.32 14.53 -23.66
N LYS A 99 6.79 14.88 -24.84
CA LYS A 99 5.83 15.99 -24.96
C LYS A 99 4.52 15.68 -24.22
N VAL A 100 4.00 14.48 -24.42
CA VAL A 100 2.75 14.04 -23.73
C VAL A 100 2.96 14.05 -22.22
N THR A 101 4.10 13.55 -21.75
CA THR A 101 4.48 13.56 -20.34
C THR A 101 4.53 14.97 -19.76
N HIS A 102 5.21 15.88 -20.45
CA HIS A 102 5.30 17.29 -20.03
C HIS A 102 3.92 17.95 -19.90
N ASP A 103 3.07 17.82 -20.93
CA ASP A 103 1.73 18.41 -20.94
C ASP A 103 0.85 17.83 -19.82
N ASN A 104 0.97 16.54 -19.54
CA ASN A 104 0.26 15.88 -18.45
C ASN A 104 0.74 16.37 -17.07
N ILE A 105 2.04 16.51 -16.87
CA ILE A 105 2.62 17.04 -15.62
C ILE A 105 2.13 18.46 -15.37
N GLU A 106 2.12 19.32 -16.37
CA GLU A 106 1.61 20.69 -16.23
C GLU A 106 0.14 20.74 -15.81
N ASN A 107 -0.69 19.82 -16.35
CA ASN A 107 -2.09 19.70 -15.95
C ASN A 107 -2.23 19.24 -14.49
N PHE A 108 -1.48 18.22 -14.09
CA PHE A 108 -1.46 17.73 -12.71
C PHE A 108 -1.00 18.81 -11.73
N ARG A 109 0.09 19.52 -12.06
CA ARG A 109 0.61 20.62 -11.24
C ARG A 109 -0.45 21.71 -11.00
N LYS A 110 -1.16 22.11 -12.05
CA LYS A 110 -2.27 23.08 -11.94
C LYS A 110 -3.37 22.60 -11.03
N GLN A 111 -3.77 21.33 -11.14
CA GLN A 111 -4.80 20.75 -10.29
C GLN A 111 -4.35 20.64 -8.82
N LEU A 112 -3.10 20.29 -8.57
CA LEU A 112 -2.55 20.22 -7.21
C LEU A 112 -2.46 21.59 -6.55
N HIS A 113 -2.07 22.62 -7.30
CA HIS A 113 -2.10 24.02 -6.83
C HIS A 113 -3.53 24.48 -6.54
N MET A 114 -4.47 24.18 -7.42
CA MET A 114 -5.89 24.49 -7.26
C MET A 114 -6.48 23.93 -5.98
N LEU A 115 -6.06 22.72 -5.57
CA LEU A 115 -6.51 22.07 -4.35
C LEU A 115 -5.81 22.58 -3.08
N GLY A 116 -4.81 23.47 -3.22
CA GLY A 116 -4.16 24.18 -2.12
C GLY A 116 -3.34 23.29 -1.20
N TYR A 117 -2.71 22.23 -1.71
CA TYR A 117 -1.84 21.36 -0.91
C TYR A 117 -0.56 22.06 -0.48
N SER A 118 -0.12 21.80 0.75
CA SER A 118 1.06 22.42 1.36
C SER A 118 2.37 21.71 1.00
N PHE A 119 2.55 21.41 -0.29
CA PHE A 119 3.79 20.80 -0.77
C PHE A 119 4.96 21.79 -0.73
N ASP A 120 6.15 21.25 -0.48
CA ASP A 120 7.41 21.96 -0.74
C ASP A 120 7.75 21.81 -2.23
N TRP A 121 7.29 22.75 -3.03
CA TRP A 121 7.41 22.74 -4.49
C TRP A 121 8.86 22.86 -4.98
N ASP A 122 9.78 23.39 -4.17
CA ASP A 122 11.20 23.45 -4.51
C ASP A 122 11.85 22.05 -4.52
N ARG A 123 11.14 21.03 -4.01
CA ARG A 123 11.58 19.63 -4.01
C ARG A 123 10.82 18.73 -4.98
N GLU A 124 10.13 19.33 -5.94
CA GLU A 124 9.41 18.60 -6.99
C GLU A 124 10.38 17.75 -7.82
N VAL A 125 10.00 16.50 -8.13
CA VAL A 125 10.78 15.59 -8.97
C VAL A 125 9.93 15.00 -10.09
N ASN A 126 10.60 14.67 -11.19
CA ASN A 126 10.02 13.98 -12.34
C ASN A 126 10.93 12.82 -12.73
N THR A 127 10.42 11.59 -12.70
CA THR A 127 11.22 10.39 -12.97
C THR A 127 11.76 10.32 -14.39
N THR A 128 11.21 11.10 -15.34
CA THR A 128 11.69 11.17 -16.73
C THR A 128 12.82 12.18 -16.94
N ASP A 129 13.12 12.99 -15.91
CA ASP A 129 14.24 13.92 -16.03
C ASP A 129 15.59 13.19 -15.96
N PRO A 130 16.55 13.49 -16.87
CA PRO A 130 17.86 12.87 -16.83
C PRO A 130 18.61 12.99 -15.50
N ASP A 131 18.45 14.13 -14.81
CA ASP A 131 19.03 14.37 -13.49
C ASP A 131 18.43 13.46 -12.40
N TYR A 132 17.21 12.96 -12.61
CA TYR A 132 16.58 11.98 -11.75
C TYR A 132 17.03 10.56 -12.14
N TYR A 133 16.80 10.11 -13.37
CA TYR A 133 17.04 8.72 -13.73
C TYR A 133 18.53 8.35 -13.85
N LYS A 134 19.44 9.33 -13.92
CA LYS A 134 20.87 9.12 -13.68
C LYS A 134 21.11 8.27 -12.44
N TRP A 135 20.40 8.55 -11.36
CA TRP A 135 20.56 7.87 -10.09
C TRP A 135 19.82 6.53 -10.03
N THR A 136 18.71 6.38 -10.74
CA THR A 136 18.11 5.06 -10.98
C THR A 136 19.10 4.13 -11.69
N GLN A 137 19.76 4.63 -12.71
CA GLN A 137 20.80 3.91 -13.44
C GLN A 137 22.01 3.59 -12.54
N TRP A 138 22.42 4.53 -11.70
CA TRP A 138 23.51 4.32 -10.76
C TRP A 138 23.18 3.20 -9.75
N ILE A 139 21.98 3.18 -9.18
CA ILE A 139 21.56 2.12 -8.26
C ILE A 139 21.60 0.75 -8.97
N PHE A 140 21.07 0.68 -10.18
CA PHE A 140 21.13 -0.54 -10.98
C PHE A 140 22.56 -1.01 -11.22
N LEU A 141 23.48 -0.09 -11.54
CA LEU A 141 24.91 -0.44 -11.69
C LEU A 141 25.52 -1.01 -10.40
N GLN A 142 25.17 -0.45 -9.24
CA GLN A 142 25.64 -0.99 -7.97
C GLN A 142 25.08 -2.41 -7.73
N MET A 143 23.81 -2.65 -8.05
CA MET A 143 23.21 -4.00 -7.99
C MET A 143 23.90 -4.97 -8.95
N PHE A 144 24.20 -4.54 -10.16
CA PHE A 144 24.94 -5.35 -11.13
C PHE A 144 26.34 -5.71 -10.61
N LYS A 145 27.10 -4.74 -10.11
CA LYS A 145 28.44 -4.96 -9.53
C LYS A 145 28.42 -5.93 -8.33
N LYS A 146 27.33 -6.00 -7.60
CA LYS A 146 27.12 -6.92 -6.45
C LYS A 146 26.50 -8.26 -6.86
N GLY A 147 26.26 -8.50 -8.15
CA GLY A 147 25.65 -9.73 -8.65
C GLY A 147 24.18 -9.93 -8.27
N LEU A 148 23.48 -8.82 -7.95
CA LEU A 148 22.05 -8.82 -7.70
C LEU A 148 21.25 -8.60 -8.97
N ALA A 149 21.80 -7.91 -9.96
CA ALA A 149 21.24 -7.80 -11.30
C ALA A 149 21.95 -8.80 -12.23
N TYR A 150 21.19 -9.67 -12.89
CA TYR A 150 21.72 -10.70 -13.78
C TYR A 150 20.74 -10.94 -14.93
N LYS A 151 21.25 -11.49 -16.06
CA LYS A 151 20.45 -11.83 -17.23
C LYS A 151 20.19 -13.34 -17.28
N ALA A 152 18.93 -13.74 -17.45
CA ALA A 152 18.52 -15.13 -17.54
C ALA A 152 17.50 -15.32 -18.67
N SER A 153 17.59 -16.47 -19.38
CA SER A 153 16.55 -16.91 -20.30
C SER A 153 15.59 -17.83 -19.56
N MET A 154 14.32 -17.51 -19.59
CA MET A 154 13.28 -18.23 -18.85
C MET A 154 11.90 -17.99 -19.44
N PRO A 155 10.91 -18.86 -19.16
CA PRO A 155 9.52 -18.57 -19.47
C PRO A 155 9.05 -17.37 -18.64
N VAL A 156 8.60 -16.31 -19.30
CA VAL A 156 8.08 -15.10 -18.66
C VAL A 156 6.64 -14.85 -19.04
N ASN A 157 5.97 -14.04 -18.24
CA ASN A 157 4.61 -13.58 -18.55
C ASN A 157 4.70 -12.52 -19.65
N TRP A 158 3.99 -12.73 -20.75
CA TRP A 158 3.93 -11.84 -21.89
C TRP A 158 2.52 -11.33 -22.10
N CYS A 159 2.33 -10.03 -22.01
CA CYS A 159 1.06 -9.40 -22.36
C CYS A 159 0.92 -9.27 -23.88
N THR A 160 -0.10 -9.92 -24.46
CA THR A 160 -0.35 -9.91 -25.90
C THR A 160 -0.82 -8.56 -26.43
N SER A 161 -1.44 -7.75 -25.59
CA SER A 161 -1.91 -6.39 -25.91
C SER A 161 -0.84 -5.33 -25.77
N CYS A 162 -0.13 -5.32 -24.62
CA CYS A 162 0.94 -4.35 -24.38
C CYS A 162 2.25 -4.67 -25.10
N LYS A 163 2.42 -5.91 -25.56
CA LYS A 163 3.64 -6.40 -26.25
C LYS A 163 4.90 -6.30 -25.39
N ILE A 164 4.77 -6.62 -24.09
CA ILE A 164 5.88 -6.58 -23.13
C ILE A 164 5.88 -7.79 -22.21
N VAL A 165 7.04 -8.00 -21.58
CA VAL A 165 7.18 -8.92 -20.43
C VAL A 165 6.65 -8.24 -19.19
N LEU A 166 5.94 -9.02 -18.35
CA LEU A 166 5.40 -8.62 -17.07
C LEU A 166 6.11 -9.39 -15.95
N ALA A 167 6.33 -8.73 -14.82
CA ALA A 167 6.67 -9.42 -13.58
C ALA A 167 5.47 -10.24 -13.07
N ASN A 168 5.71 -11.19 -12.17
CA ASN A 168 4.61 -12.02 -11.63
C ASN A 168 3.57 -11.18 -10.89
N GLU A 169 4.02 -10.11 -10.25
CA GLU A 169 3.20 -9.16 -9.49
C GLU A 169 2.30 -8.29 -10.37
N GLU A 170 2.62 -8.18 -11.66
CA GLU A 170 1.85 -7.40 -12.67
C GLU A 170 0.78 -8.25 -13.39
N VAL A 171 0.60 -9.51 -12.97
CA VAL A 171 -0.42 -10.42 -13.50
C VAL A 171 -1.46 -10.71 -12.41
N VAL A 172 -2.69 -10.34 -12.69
CA VAL A 172 -3.82 -10.52 -11.76
C VAL A 172 -4.89 -11.35 -12.46
N ASP A 173 -5.26 -12.49 -11.85
CA ASP A 173 -6.26 -13.42 -12.41
C ASP A 173 -5.98 -13.84 -13.87
N GLY A 174 -4.69 -14.02 -14.21
CA GLY A 174 -4.25 -14.44 -15.54
C GLY A 174 -4.25 -13.35 -16.62
N VAL A 175 -4.56 -12.11 -16.27
CA VAL A 175 -4.55 -10.97 -17.20
C VAL A 175 -3.57 -9.89 -16.75
N CYS A 176 -3.19 -9.04 -17.69
CA CYS A 176 -2.34 -7.88 -17.40
C CYS A 176 -3.08 -6.89 -16.48
N GLU A 177 -2.52 -6.57 -15.34
CA GLU A 177 -3.08 -5.63 -14.36
C GLU A 177 -3.45 -4.27 -15.00
N ARG A 178 -2.64 -3.80 -15.96
CA ARG A 178 -2.77 -2.48 -16.56
C ARG A 178 -3.82 -2.39 -17.67
N CYS A 179 -3.83 -3.37 -18.59
CA CYS A 179 -4.67 -3.30 -19.78
C CYS A 179 -5.78 -4.35 -19.82
N GLY A 180 -5.80 -5.31 -18.88
CA GLY A 180 -6.72 -6.44 -18.87
C GLY A 180 -6.52 -7.42 -20.02
N GLY A 181 -5.45 -7.27 -20.82
CA GLY A 181 -5.15 -8.14 -21.94
C GLY A 181 -4.65 -9.52 -21.51
N GLU A 182 -4.85 -10.51 -22.38
CA GLU A 182 -4.39 -11.88 -22.16
C GLU A 182 -2.87 -11.94 -21.92
N VAL A 183 -2.47 -12.75 -20.95
CA VAL A 183 -1.06 -13.02 -20.62
C VAL A 183 -0.74 -14.46 -20.97
N ILE A 184 0.28 -14.65 -21.80
CA ILE A 184 0.77 -15.97 -22.21
C ILE A 184 2.21 -16.19 -21.70
N ARG A 185 2.66 -17.43 -21.69
CA ARG A 185 4.06 -17.77 -21.39
C ARG A 185 4.89 -17.66 -22.67
N LYS A 186 6.06 -17.01 -22.58
CA LYS A 186 7.01 -16.84 -23.67
C LYS A 186 8.44 -16.97 -23.18
N GLU A 187 9.26 -17.76 -23.85
CA GLU A 187 10.70 -17.83 -23.57
C GLU A 187 11.38 -16.51 -23.95
N LYS A 188 12.03 -15.86 -22.99
CA LYS A 188 12.75 -14.59 -23.19
C LYS A 188 13.97 -14.47 -22.29
N SER A 189 15.01 -13.86 -22.81
CA SER A 189 16.14 -13.41 -22.02
C SER A 189 15.84 -12.07 -21.36
N GLN A 190 15.89 -12.03 -20.04
CA GLN A 190 15.46 -10.88 -19.22
C GLN A 190 16.51 -10.52 -18.18
N TRP A 191 16.58 -9.23 -17.84
CA TRP A 191 17.25 -8.80 -16.62
C TRP A 191 16.38 -9.13 -15.41
N MET A 192 17.02 -9.70 -14.41
CA MET A 192 16.42 -10.09 -13.15
C MET A 192 17.10 -9.36 -12.00
N LEU A 193 16.34 -8.97 -10.99
CA LEU A 193 16.88 -8.52 -9.71
C LEU A 193 16.64 -9.59 -8.64
N ALA A 194 17.69 -9.97 -7.94
CA ALA A 194 17.70 -11.05 -6.97
C ALA A 194 17.04 -10.65 -5.63
N ILE A 195 15.77 -10.23 -5.68
CA ILE A 195 14.97 -9.85 -4.51
C ILE A 195 14.84 -11.00 -3.51
N THR A 196 14.90 -12.25 -3.96
CA THR A 196 14.83 -13.45 -3.11
C THR A 196 15.97 -13.52 -2.09
N LYS A 197 17.13 -12.91 -2.38
CA LYS A 197 18.23 -12.81 -1.42
C LYS A 197 17.91 -11.93 -0.21
N TYR A 198 16.86 -11.13 -0.29
CA TYR A 198 16.34 -10.24 0.76
C TYR A 198 15.05 -10.76 1.40
N ALA A 199 14.55 -11.91 0.98
CA ALA A 199 13.24 -12.44 1.36
C ALA A 199 13.07 -12.55 2.89
N ASP A 200 14.06 -13.08 3.61
CA ASP A 200 14.03 -13.17 5.07
C ASP A 200 13.93 -11.80 5.72
N ARG A 201 14.80 -10.87 5.33
CA ARG A 201 14.80 -9.50 5.88
C ARG A 201 13.54 -8.72 5.53
N LEU A 202 12.97 -8.96 4.34
CA LEU A 202 11.69 -8.35 3.94
C LEU A 202 10.51 -8.83 4.82
N ILE A 203 10.60 -10.02 5.41
CA ILE A 203 9.63 -10.53 6.39
C ILE A 203 9.98 -10.05 7.79
N ASP A 204 11.20 -10.31 8.25
CA ASP A 204 11.60 -10.14 9.64
C ASP A 204 11.59 -8.66 10.06
N ASP A 205 12.08 -7.76 9.21
CA ASP A 205 12.12 -6.32 9.51
C ASP A 205 10.72 -5.65 9.47
N LEU A 206 9.64 -6.38 9.09
CA LEU A 206 8.26 -5.89 9.27
C LEU A 206 7.88 -5.75 10.75
N ASP A 207 8.58 -6.41 11.63
CA ASP A 207 8.34 -6.31 13.09
C ASP A 207 8.92 -5.01 13.67
N ASP A 208 9.86 -4.36 12.97
CA ASP A 208 10.51 -3.11 13.37
C ASP A 208 9.73 -1.84 12.92
N VAL A 209 8.63 -1.97 12.17
CA VAL A 209 7.90 -0.85 11.56
C VAL A 209 6.41 -0.84 11.96
N ASP A 210 5.83 0.38 12.02
CA ASP A 210 4.41 0.59 12.27
C ASP A 210 3.60 0.57 10.95
N PHE A 211 3.55 -0.60 10.31
CA PHE A 211 2.69 -0.82 9.16
C PHE A 211 1.37 -1.43 9.61
N ILE A 212 0.25 -1.03 8.99
CA ILE A 212 -1.04 -1.65 9.28
C ILE A 212 -1.00 -3.16 9.03
N ASN A 213 -1.67 -3.94 9.88
CA ASN A 213 -1.60 -5.40 9.86
C ASN A 213 -1.92 -6.02 8.50
N ARG A 214 -2.88 -5.46 7.76
CA ARG A 214 -3.23 -5.94 6.41
C ARG A 214 -2.03 -5.90 5.46
N VAL A 215 -1.23 -4.84 5.50
CA VAL A 215 -0.01 -4.70 4.68
C VAL A 215 1.03 -5.75 5.10
N LYS A 216 1.29 -5.89 6.41
CA LYS A 216 2.25 -6.89 6.93
C LYS A 216 1.85 -8.31 6.53
N ILE A 217 0.60 -8.70 6.72
CA ILE A 217 0.08 -10.03 6.38
C ILE A 217 0.19 -10.27 4.87
N GLN A 218 -0.20 -9.30 4.06
CA GLN A 218 -0.19 -9.43 2.61
C GLN A 218 1.24 -9.59 2.06
N GLN A 219 2.22 -8.83 2.58
CA GLN A 219 3.63 -9.00 2.22
C GLN A 219 4.18 -10.35 2.69
N LYS A 220 3.94 -10.74 3.95
CA LYS A 220 4.37 -12.05 4.47
C LYS A 220 3.81 -13.21 3.63
N ASN A 221 2.55 -13.14 3.24
CA ASN A 221 1.90 -14.16 2.40
C ASN A 221 2.46 -14.19 0.96
N TRP A 222 2.76 -13.02 0.39
CA TRP A 222 3.34 -12.91 -0.94
C TRP A 222 4.76 -13.46 -0.99
N ILE A 223 5.60 -13.07 -0.04
CA ILE A 223 6.95 -13.61 0.10
C ILE A 223 6.89 -15.10 0.42
N GLY A 224 5.97 -15.52 1.27
CA GLY A 224 5.59 -16.91 1.49
C GLY A 224 6.75 -17.77 1.97
N ARG A 225 7.45 -17.33 3.06
CA ARG A 225 8.48 -18.14 3.72
C ARG A 225 7.89 -19.44 4.21
N SER A 226 8.51 -20.53 3.84
CA SER A 226 8.13 -21.88 4.16
C SER A 226 9.33 -22.67 4.68
N GLU A 227 9.25 -23.15 5.92
CA GLU A 227 10.27 -23.99 6.53
C GLU A 227 9.94 -25.46 6.30
N GLY A 228 10.77 -26.12 5.56
CA GLY A 228 10.59 -27.52 5.20
C GLY A 228 11.88 -28.33 5.26
N THR A 229 11.86 -29.42 4.51
CA THR A 229 13.00 -30.34 4.40
C THR A 229 13.12 -30.76 2.94
N GLU A 230 14.30 -30.66 2.37
CA GLU A 230 14.64 -31.41 1.14
C GLU A 230 14.90 -32.86 1.52
N VAL A 231 14.33 -33.78 0.79
CA VAL A 231 14.49 -35.23 0.98
C VAL A 231 14.80 -35.87 -0.36
N ASP A 232 15.84 -36.68 -0.38
CA ASP A 232 16.33 -37.36 -1.56
C ASP A 232 15.73 -38.75 -1.67
N PHE A 233 14.86 -38.95 -2.64
CA PHE A 233 14.44 -40.25 -3.13
C PHE A 233 15.41 -40.73 -4.22
N THR A 234 15.41 -42.00 -4.52
CA THR A 234 16.19 -42.56 -5.62
C THR A 234 15.26 -43.15 -6.67
N ALA A 235 15.44 -42.80 -7.92
CA ALA A 235 14.73 -43.45 -9.00
C ALA A 235 15.30 -44.86 -9.26
N THR A 236 14.49 -45.76 -9.84
CA THR A 236 14.92 -47.13 -10.17
C THR A 236 16.10 -47.22 -11.13
N ASN A 237 16.37 -46.13 -11.88
CA ASN A 237 17.54 -45.99 -12.74
C ASN A 237 18.78 -45.39 -12.03
N GLY A 238 18.70 -45.14 -10.72
CA GLY A 238 19.78 -44.60 -9.89
C GLY A 238 19.85 -43.08 -9.80
N ASP A 239 18.99 -42.37 -10.50
CA ASP A 239 18.94 -40.88 -10.40
C ASP A 239 18.36 -40.43 -9.07
N LYS A 240 18.87 -39.34 -8.57
CA LYS A 240 18.44 -38.69 -7.32
C LYS A 240 17.22 -37.81 -7.57
N LEU A 241 16.13 -38.05 -6.86
CA LEU A 241 14.89 -37.30 -6.91
C LEU A 241 14.72 -36.50 -5.63
N THR A 242 15.16 -35.26 -5.62
CA THR A 242 15.04 -34.37 -4.46
C THR A 242 13.64 -33.75 -4.42
N VAL A 243 12.91 -33.93 -3.31
CA VAL A 243 11.63 -33.30 -3.04
C VAL A 243 11.74 -32.28 -1.91
N TYR A 244 10.96 -31.24 -1.96
CA TYR A 244 10.81 -30.31 -0.85
C TYR A 244 9.43 -30.52 -0.21
N THR A 245 9.41 -30.68 1.13
CA THR A 245 8.17 -30.87 1.87
C THR A 245 8.19 -30.12 3.21
N THR A 246 7.05 -29.55 3.59
CA THR A 246 6.82 -29.01 4.93
C THR A 246 6.36 -30.09 5.92
N ARG A 247 6.01 -31.29 5.40
CA ARG A 247 5.47 -32.41 6.12
C ARG A 247 6.36 -33.65 5.97
N CYS A 248 7.64 -33.54 6.35
CA CYS A 248 8.57 -34.66 6.31
C CYS A 248 8.16 -35.80 7.27
N ASP A 249 7.39 -35.50 8.30
CA ASP A 249 6.76 -36.49 9.20
C ASP A 249 5.93 -37.57 8.46
N THR A 250 5.35 -37.19 7.31
CA THR A 250 4.45 -38.10 6.53
C THR A 250 5.18 -38.93 5.48
N LEU A 251 6.52 -39.00 5.48
CA LEU A 251 7.31 -39.76 4.50
C LEU A 251 6.87 -41.21 4.36
N PHE A 252 6.47 -41.88 5.44
CA PHE A 252 5.99 -43.28 5.41
C PHE A 252 4.64 -43.45 4.69
N GLY A 253 3.90 -42.34 4.50
CA GLY A 253 2.62 -42.30 3.79
C GLY A 253 2.72 -41.97 2.30
N VAL A 254 3.92 -41.82 1.75
CA VAL A 254 4.13 -41.57 0.33
C VAL A 254 3.74 -42.81 -0.49
N THR A 255 2.79 -42.64 -1.41
CA THR A 255 2.28 -43.71 -2.28
C THR A 255 2.53 -43.46 -3.76
N TYR A 256 2.96 -42.26 -4.13
CA TYR A 256 3.38 -41.88 -5.49
C TYR A 256 4.24 -40.63 -5.46
N MET A 257 4.85 -40.30 -6.59
CA MET A 257 5.58 -39.07 -6.80
C MET A 257 5.13 -38.38 -8.10
N VAL A 258 5.30 -37.09 -8.18
CA VAL A 258 4.93 -36.34 -9.38
C VAL A 258 6.09 -35.44 -9.79
N ILE A 259 6.36 -35.40 -11.11
CA ILE A 259 7.37 -34.57 -11.73
C ILE A 259 6.69 -33.52 -12.63
N SER A 260 7.24 -32.30 -12.64
CA SER A 260 6.78 -31.23 -13.52
C SER A 260 6.95 -31.59 -15.00
N PRO A 261 6.03 -31.21 -15.91
CA PRO A 261 6.17 -31.44 -17.34
C PRO A 261 7.43 -30.84 -17.98
N GLU A 262 7.98 -29.77 -17.38
CA GLU A 262 9.21 -29.08 -17.83
C GLU A 262 10.49 -29.62 -17.22
N HIS A 263 10.42 -30.62 -16.36
CA HIS A 263 11.58 -31.12 -15.63
C HIS A 263 12.60 -31.80 -16.56
N PRO A 264 13.91 -31.45 -16.48
CA PRO A 264 14.96 -31.98 -17.36
C PRO A 264 15.11 -33.52 -17.34
N PHE A 265 14.70 -34.17 -16.26
CA PHE A 265 14.73 -35.63 -16.17
C PHE A 265 13.84 -36.31 -17.19
N LEU A 266 12.74 -35.70 -17.62
CA LEU A 266 11.88 -36.28 -18.64
C LEU A 266 12.61 -36.44 -19.98
N ASP A 267 13.41 -35.42 -20.36
CA ASP A 267 14.22 -35.52 -21.59
C ASP A 267 15.37 -36.52 -21.42
N LYS A 268 15.98 -36.56 -20.22
CA LYS A 268 17.05 -37.53 -19.89
C LYS A 268 16.55 -38.98 -19.92
N TRP A 269 15.30 -39.19 -19.50
CA TRP A 269 14.71 -40.56 -19.39
C TRP A 269 13.89 -40.98 -20.59
N LYS A 270 13.88 -40.21 -21.65
CA LYS A 270 13.04 -40.44 -22.86
C LYS A 270 13.10 -41.87 -23.35
N ASP A 271 14.30 -42.44 -23.47
CA ASP A 271 14.48 -43.82 -23.95
C ASP A 271 14.18 -44.93 -22.90
N GLN A 272 13.98 -44.54 -21.65
CA GLN A 272 13.65 -45.42 -20.52
C GLN A 272 12.16 -45.45 -20.22
N ILE A 273 11.41 -44.44 -20.62
CA ILE A 273 9.97 -44.33 -20.43
C ILE A 273 9.25 -45.08 -21.56
N LYS A 274 8.58 -46.18 -21.21
CA LYS A 274 7.96 -47.06 -22.21
C LYS A 274 6.77 -46.45 -22.93
N ASN A 275 6.03 -45.55 -22.29
CA ASN A 275 4.89 -44.81 -22.84
C ASN A 275 5.25 -43.37 -23.19
N TRP A 276 6.43 -43.13 -23.74
CA TRP A 276 6.93 -41.77 -24.03
C TRP A 276 5.98 -40.93 -24.86
N ASP A 277 5.33 -41.49 -25.88
CA ASP A 277 4.43 -40.76 -26.78
C ASP A 277 3.26 -40.12 -26.02
N GLU A 278 2.73 -40.85 -24.99
CA GLU A 278 1.68 -40.32 -24.12
C GLU A 278 2.20 -39.21 -23.22
N VAL A 279 3.41 -39.35 -22.65
CA VAL A 279 4.08 -38.34 -21.82
C VAL A 279 4.39 -37.11 -22.63
N ALA A 280 4.89 -37.23 -23.86
CA ALA A 280 5.20 -36.12 -24.75
C ALA A 280 3.94 -35.32 -25.13
N ALA A 281 2.84 -36.02 -25.44
CA ALA A 281 1.55 -35.38 -25.74
C ALA A 281 1.01 -34.59 -24.52
N TYR A 282 1.13 -35.14 -23.33
CA TYR A 282 0.74 -34.48 -22.10
C TYR A 282 1.59 -33.23 -21.80
N ARG A 283 2.92 -33.31 -22.03
CA ARG A 283 3.83 -32.15 -21.89
C ARG A 283 3.43 -31.01 -22.85
N ASP A 284 3.12 -31.34 -24.08
CA ASP A 284 2.64 -30.38 -25.09
C ASP A 284 1.35 -29.69 -24.65
N GLU A 285 0.36 -30.45 -24.13
CA GLU A 285 -0.87 -29.89 -23.61
C GLU A 285 -0.60 -28.96 -22.41
N ALA A 286 0.24 -29.40 -21.48
CA ALA A 286 0.59 -28.61 -20.28
C ALA A 286 1.33 -27.30 -20.62
N ALA A 287 2.14 -27.30 -21.69
CA ALA A 287 2.88 -26.11 -22.14
C ALA A 287 1.99 -24.96 -22.61
N HIS A 288 0.75 -25.25 -23.00
CA HIS A 288 -0.24 -24.24 -23.43
C HIS A 288 -1.05 -23.65 -22.25
N LYS A 289 -0.87 -24.14 -21.01
CA LYS A 289 -1.56 -23.68 -19.81
C LYS A 289 -0.69 -22.70 -19.03
N SER A 290 -1.28 -21.60 -18.56
CA SER A 290 -0.61 -20.67 -17.66
C SER A 290 -0.36 -21.28 -16.26
N ASP A 291 0.60 -20.75 -15.52
CA ASP A 291 0.82 -21.15 -14.11
C ASP A 291 -0.42 -20.92 -13.24
N PHE A 292 -1.22 -19.88 -13.58
CA PHE A 292 -2.49 -19.61 -12.91
C PHE A 292 -3.50 -20.76 -13.12
N GLU A 293 -3.77 -21.12 -14.37
CA GLU A 293 -4.67 -22.26 -14.69
C GLU A 293 -4.19 -23.57 -14.10
N ARG A 294 -2.87 -23.80 -14.06
CA ARG A 294 -2.26 -24.99 -13.48
C ARG A 294 -2.37 -25.00 -11.95
N GLY A 295 -2.37 -23.84 -11.31
CA GLY A 295 -2.41 -23.67 -9.86
C GLY A 295 -3.81 -23.68 -9.25
N GLU A 296 -4.90 -23.66 -10.04
CA GLU A 296 -6.27 -23.66 -9.52
C GLU A 296 -6.59 -24.92 -8.70
N LEU A 297 -6.97 -24.71 -7.44
CA LEU A 297 -7.25 -25.80 -6.49
C LEU A 297 -8.45 -26.67 -6.89
N ASN A 298 -9.44 -26.08 -7.56
CA ASN A 298 -10.69 -26.74 -7.94
C ASN A 298 -10.64 -27.40 -9.31
N LYS A 299 -9.48 -27.42 -9.96
CA LYS A 299 -9.31 -28.04 -11.26
C LYS A 299 -9.31 -29.57 -11.16
N GLU A 300 -9.87 -30.23 -12.17
CA GLU A 300 -9.75 -31.67 -12.34
C GLU A 300 -8.28 -32.10 -12.41
N LYS A 301 -7.87 -33.05 -11.59
CA LYS A 301 -6.49 -33.57 -11.55
C LYS A 301 -6.21 -34.42 -12.80
N THR A 302 -5.15 -34.01 -13.53
CA THR A 302 -4.69 -34.75 -14.72
C THR A 302 -3.24 -35.21 -14.54
N GLY A 303 -2.81 -36.20 -15.24
CA GLY A 303 -1.43 -36.68 -15.21
C GLY A 303 -1.26 -37.97 -15.98
N VAL A 304 -0.02 -38.28 -16.30
CA VAL A 304 0.37 -39.52 -16.99
C VAL A 304 1.42 -40.26 -16.16
N ARG A 305 1.22 -41.56 -15.92
CA ARG A 305 2.22 -42.40 -15.25
C ARG A 305 3.44 -42.58 -16.16
N LEU A 306 4.64 -42.57 -15.58
CA LEU A 306 5.87 -42.92 -16.28
C LEU A 306 6.11 -44.41 -16.20
N ASP A 307 5.86 -45.16 -17.29
CA ASP A 307 6.07 -46.60 -17.32
C ASP A 307 7.56 -46.95 -17.48
N GLY A 308 8.09 -47.72 -16.52
CA GLY A 308 9.47 -48.17 -16.51
C GLY A 308 10.40 -47.48 -15.52
N ILE A 309 9.95 -46.36 -14.92
CA ILE A 309 10.69 -45.65 -13.86
C ILE A 309 9.80 -45.47 -12.63
N GLU A 310 10.31 -45.78 -11.46
CA GLU A 310 9.64 -45.60 -10.19
C GLU A 310 10.58 -44.87 -9.21
N GLY A 311 10.01 -44.19 -8.20
CA GLY A 311 10.76 -43.67 -7.06
C GLY A 311 10.90 -44.67 -5.94
N ILE A 312 12.00 -44.63 -5.21
CA ILE A 312 12.24 -45.46 -4.02
C ILE A 312 12.17 -44.54 -2.80
N ASN A 313 11.21 -44.78 -1.91
CA ASN A 313 11.04 -44.05 -0.68
C ASN A 313 12.18 -44.33 0.30
N PRO A 314 12.98 -43.33 0.72
CA PRO A 314 14.14 -43.56 1.56
C PRO A 314 13.81 -44.02 3.00
N ALA A 315 12.60 -43.73 3.49
CA ALA A 315 12.17 -44.09 4.83
C ALA A 315 11.61 -45.52 4.90
N SER A 316 10.85 -45.97 3.89
CA SER A 316 10.18 -47.27 3.87
C SER A 316 10.85 -48.29 2.95
N GLY A 317 11.74 -47.86 2.04
CA GLY A 317 12.32 -48.69 0.99
C GLY A 317 11.33 -49.11 -0.10
N LYS A 318 10.08 -48.67 -0.05
CA LYS A 318 9.04 -49.07 -1.00
C LYS A 318 9.21 -48.32 -2.33
N HIS A 319 8.92 -49.04 -3.41
CA HIS A 319 8.80 -48.46 -4.74
C HIS A 319 7.45 -47.77 -4.88
N VAL A 320 7.44 -46.56 -5.45
CA VAL A 320 6.25 -45.75 -5.70
C VAL A 320 6.21 -45.30 -7.15
N PRO A 321 5.04 -45.34 -7.82
CA PRO A 321 4.92 -44.89 -9.20
C PRO A 321 5.24 -43.40 -9.33
N LEU A 322 5.83 -43.01 -10.48
CA LEU A 322 6.09 -41.63 -10.87
C LEU A 322 5.04 -41.21 -11.90
N PHE A 323 4.51 -40.00 -11.72
CA PHE A 323 3.60 -39.37 -12.66
C PHE A 323 4.19 -38.04 -13.17
N VAL A 324 3.89 -37.66 -14.39
CA VAL A 324 3.99 -36.30 -14.86
C VAL A 324 2.63 -35.61 -14.71
N SER A 325 2.59 -34.44 -14.11
CA SER A 325 1.32 -33.71 -13.98
C SER A 325 1.53 -32.18 -13.96
N ASP A 326 0.58 -31.47 -14.51
CA ASP A 326 0.60 -30.01 -14.72
C ASP A 326 0.42 -29.21 -13.43
N TYR A 327 -0.06 -29.82 -12.32
CA TYR A 327 -0.16 -29.12 -11.04
C TYR A 327 1.18 -28.92 -10.33
N VAL A 328 2.24 -29.59 -10.78
CA VAL A 328 3.60 -29.39 -10.27
C VAL A 328 4.32 -28.37 -11.13
N LEU A 329 4.72 -27.27 -10.52
CA LEU A 329 5.40 -26.17 -11.22
C LEU A 329 6.91 -26.29 -11.02
N MET A 330 7.69 -26.13 -12.11
CA MET A 330 9.16 -26.17 -12.06
C MET A 330 9.75 -25.05 -11.20
N GLY A 331 9.07 -23.92 -11.10
CA GLY A 331 9.52 -22.75 -10.34
C GLY A 331 9.25 -22.82 -8.82
N TYR A 332 8.64 -23.90 -8.32
CA TYR A 332 8.39 -24.08 -6.90
C TYR A 332 9.04 -25.36 -6.39
N GLY A 333 9.95 -25.24 -5.43
CA GLY A 333 10.73 -26.37 -4.92
C GLY A 333 11.74 -26.91 -5.94
N THR A 334 11.70 -28.20 -6.14
CA THR A 334 12.61 -28.92 -7.03
C THR A 334 11.97 -29.34 -8.36
N GLY A 335 10.70 -29.03 -8.58
CA GLY A 335 9.90 -29.54 -9.69
C GLY A 335 9.50 -31.00 -9.55
N ILE A 336 9.74 -31.61 -8.39
CA ILE A 336 9.32 -32.97 -8.03
C ILE A 336 8.66 -32.93 -6.65
N VAL A 337 7.52 -33.57 -6.50
CA VAL A 337 6.79 -33.65 -5.23
C VAL A 337 6.49 -35.08 -4.86
N MET A 338 6.45 -35.37 -3.57
CA MET A 338 5.95 -36.64 -3.01
C MET A 338 4.43 -36.52 -2.80
N GLY A 339 3.69 -37.57 -3.18
CA GLY A 339 2.25 -37.68 -2.98
C GLY A 339 1.92 -38.39 -1.68
N VAL A 340 1.21 -37.70 -0.77
CA VAL A 340 0.76 -38.26 0.53
C VAL A 340 -0.75 -38.14 0.65
N PRO A 341 -1.51 -39.03 -0.01
CA PRO A 341 -2.97 -38.92 -0.10
C PRO A 341 -3.71 -38.92 1.25
N GLY A 342 -3.16 -39.55 2.26
CA GLY A 342 -3.76 -39.57 3.60
C GLY A 342 -3.78 -38.20 4.27
N HIS A 343 -2.89 -37.25 3.87
CA HIS A 343 -2.60 -36.04 4.62
C HIS A 343 -2.42 -34.76 3.78
N ASP A 344 -2.68 -34.84 2.46
CA ASP A 344 -2.80 -33.68 1.55
C ASP A 344 -4.05 -33.88 0.68
N GLN A 345 -4.93 -32.86 0.67
CA GLN A 345 -6.23 -32.97 -0.03
C GLN A 345 -6.06 -33.09 -1.54
N ARG A 346 -5.10 -32.39 -2.14
CA ARG A 346 -4.82 -32.48 -3.58
C ARG A 346 -4.31 -33.88 -3.95
N ASP A 347 -3.47 -34.45 -3.08
CA ASP A 347 -2.93 -35.78 -3.27
C ASP A 347 -4.03 -36.84 -3.09
N TRP A 348 -4.96 -36.60 -2.17
CA TRP A 348 -6.12 -37.49 -1.96
C TRP A 348 -7.02 -37.56 -3.20
N GLU A 349 -7.32 -36.37 -3.80
CA GLU A 349 -8.11 -36.27 -5.03
C GLU A 349 -7.41 -36.97 -6.21
N PHE A 350 -6.09 -36.77 -6.35
CA PHE A 350 -5.28 -37.41 -7.37
C PHE A 350 -5.25 -38.92 -7.19
N ALA A 351 -4.96 -39.41 -5.99
CA ALA A 351 -4.90 -40.81 -5.69
C ALA A 351 -6.26 -41.53 -5.90
N THR A 352 -7.35 -40.88 -5.50
CA THR A 352 -8.71 -41.37 -5.72
C THR A 352 -9.00 -41.52 -7.21
N LYS A 353 -8.65 -40.52 -8.02
CA LYS A 353 -8.85 -40.56 -9.48
C LYS A 353 -8.04 -41.65 -10.16
N PHE A 354 -6.78 -41.82 -9.76
CA PHE A 354 -5.87 -42.81 -10.38
C PHE A 354 -5.85 -44.16 -9.69
N GLY A 355 -6.70 -44.40 -8.69
CA GLY A 355 -6.80 -45.68 -7.97
C GLY A 355 -5.54 -46.03 -7.18
N LEU A 356 -4.82 -45.02 -6.65
CA LEU A 356 -3.59 -45.22 -5.89
C LEU A 356 -3.89 -45.49 -4.41
N PRO A 357 -3.01 -46.24 -3.69
CA PRO A 357 -3.17 -46.47 -2.26
C PRO A 357 -3.21 -45.16 -1.45
N ILE A 358 -4.06 -45.15 -0.42
CA ILE A 358 -4.11 -44.08 0.58
C ILE A 358 -3.72 -44.68 1.93
N ILE A 359 -2.62 -44.21 2.52
CA ILE A 359 -2.06 -44.76 3.76
C ILE A 359 -2.22 -43.73 4.87
N GLU A 360 -2.85 -44.14 5.98
CA GLU A 360 -2.92 -43.34 7.19
C GLU A 360 -1.57 -43.38 7.94
N VAL A 361 -0.94 -42.25 8.12
CA VAL A 361 0.28 -42.09 8.93
C VAL A 361 0.11 -41.07 10.07
N VAL A 362 -1.00 -40.34 10.09
CA VAL A 362 -1.42 -39.48 11.19
C VAL A 362 -2.87 -39.87 11.54
N LYS A 363 -3.09 -40.35 12.75
CA LYS A 363 -4.41 -40.73 13.25
C LYS A 363 -5.17 -39.49 13.75
N GLY A 364 -6.44 -39.37 13.42
CA GLY A 364 -7.27 -38.27 13.93
C GLY A 364 -8.38 -37.83 12.98
N GLY A 365 -8.42 -38.34 11.74
CA GLY A 365 -9.44 -38.12 10.73
C GLY A 365 -9.91 -39.38 10.04
N ASP A 366 -10.83 -39.29 9.11
CA ASP A 366 -11.33 -40.39 8.26
C ASP A 366 -10.79 -40.22 6.83
N ILE A 367 -9.62 -40.80 6.58
CA ILE A 367 -8.94 -40.72 5.28
C ILE A 367 -9.70 -41.41 4.14
N THR A 368 -10.78 -42.11 4.42
CA THR A 368 -11.63 -42.74 3.38
C THR A 368 -12.56 -41.72 2.71
N LYS A 369 -12.78 -40.57 3.35
CA LYS A 369 -13.65 -39.48 2.85
C LYS A 369 -12.88 -38.27 2.37
N GLU A 370 -11.79 -37.92 3.06
CA GLU A 370 -10.96 -36.77 2.77
C GLU A 370 -9.59 -36.93 3.43
N ALA A 371 -8.60 -36.10 3.02
CA ALA A 371 -7.29 -36.09 3.66
C ALA A 371 -7.35 -35.49 5.07
N PHE A 372 -6.62 -36.09 6.02
CA PHE A 372 -6.42 -35.50 7.34
C PHE A 372 -5.21 -34.54 7.30
N THR A 373 -5.47 -33.23 7.21
CA THR A 373 -4.44 -32.21 6.95
C THR A 373 -3.97 -31.41 8.18
N LEU A 374 -4.54 -31.64 9.38
CA LEU A 374 -4.19 -30.92 10.61
C LEU A 374 -2.71 -31.09 11.01
N LYS A 375 -2.08 -30.01 11.44
CA LYS A 375 -0.67 -29.91 11.85
C LYS A 375 -0.53 -29.52 13.33
N ASP A 376 -1.40 -30.01 14.15
CA ASP A 376 -1.42 -29.71 15.57
C ASP A 376 -1.18 -30.97 16.44
N ASP A 377 -1.26 -30.78 17.74
CA ASP A 377 -1.05 -31.89 18.72
C ASP A 377 -2.18 -32.92 18.72
N THR A 378 -3.25 -32.73 17.93
CA THR A 378 -4.38 -33.68 17.89
C THR A 378 -4.10 -34.89 17.01
N GLY A 379 -3.13 -34.82 16.10
CA GLY A 379 -2.71 -35.90 15.22
C GLY A 379 -1.59 -36.76 15.86
N ILE A 380 -1.79 -38.05 15.97
CA ILE A 380 -0.80 -39.03 16.47
C ILE A 380 -0.24 -39.84 15.30
N MET A 381 1.07 -39.98 15.23
CA MET A 381 1.74 -40.76 14.19
C MET A 381 1.43 -42.26 14.33
N VAL A 382 1.10 -42.87 13.20
CA VAL A 382 0.86 -44.32 13.08
C VAL A 382 1.46 -44.83 11.77
N ASN A 383 1.76 -46.10 11.66
CA ASN A 383 2.36 -46.72 10.47
C ASN A 383 3.66 -46.05 9.98
N SER A 384 4.39 -45.39 10.88
CA SER A 384 5.53 -44.54 10.59
C SER A 384 6.80 -44.96 11.35
N GLY A 385 6.88 -46.23 11.75
CA GLY A 385 8.06 -46.81 12.38
C GLY A 385 8.48 -46.10 13.66
N PHE A 386 9.68 -45.48 13.66
CA PHE A 386 10.22 -44.79 14.84
C PHE A 386 9.46 -43.50 15.23
N LEU A 387 8.53 -43.04 14.40
CA LEU A 387 7.66 -41.89 14.71
C LEU A 387 6.34 -42.29 15.37
N ASP A 388 6.00 -43.57 15.39
CA ASP A 388 4.71 -44.06 15.92
C ASP A 388 4.51 -43.64 17.38
N GLY A 389 3.34 -43.10 17.66
CA GLY A 389 2.95 -42.58 18.97
C GLY A 389 3.37 -41.14 19.27
N LEU A 390 4.22 -40.53 18.45
CA LEU A 390 4.52 -39.10 18.57
C LEU A 390 3.36 -38.26 18.06
N THR A 391 3.22 -37.03 18.60
CA THR A 391 2.38 -36.03 17.98
C THR A 391 3.02 -35.50 16.69
N VAL A 392 2.24 -34.91 15.77
CA VAL A 392 2.76 -34.30 14.55
C VAL A 392 3.83 -33.24 14.87
N LYS A 393 3.61 -32.46 15.93
CA LYS A 393 4.53 -31.43 16.40
C LYS A 393 5.90 -31.99 16.83
N GLU A 394 5.92 -33.17 17.42
CA GLU A 394 7.15 -33.88 17.82
C GLU A 394 7.79 -34.64 16.65
N ALA A 395 6.95 -35.19 15.76
CA ALA A 395 7.40 -35.98 14.63
C ALA A 395 8.17 -35.17 13.58
N ILE A 396 7.74 -33.93 13.28
CA ILE A 396 8.41 -33.09 12.29
C ILE A 396 9.89 -32.82 12.65
N PRO A 397 10.26 -32.31 13.85
CA PRO A 397 11.67 -32.11 14.21
C PRO A 397 12.44 -33.42 14.32
N THR A 398 11.79 -34.51 14.79
CA THR A 398 12.39 -35.84 14.85
C THR A 398 12.76 -36.36 13.46
N MET A 399 11.85 -36.24 12.49
CA MET A 399 12.11 -36.66 11.11
C MET A 399 13.16 -35.77 10.43
N LYS A 400 13.16 -34.44 10.64
CA LYS A 400 14.19 -33.51 10.16
C LYS A 400 15.60 -33.91 10.61
N LYS A 401 15.72 -34.26 11.88
CA LYS A 401 16.96 -34.77 12.45
C LYS A 401 17.38 -36.11 11.81
N TRP A 402 16.46 -37.06 11.71
CA TRP A 402 16.74 -38.35 11.11
C TRP A 402 17.16 -38.25 9.64
N VAL A 403 16.47 -37.45 8.81
CA VAL A 403 16.82 -37.20 7.40
C VAL A 403 18.23 -36.66 7.26
N THR A 404 18.62 -35.74 8.15
CA THR A 404 19.94 -35.14 8.16
C THR A 404 21.02 -36.13 8.58
N GLU A 405 20.76 -36.94 9.62
CA GLU A 405 21.70 -37.97 10.13
C GLU A 405 21.92 -39.13 9.12
N GLN A 406 20.88 -39.47 8.35
CA GLN A 406 20.97 -40.47 7.29
C GLN A 406 21.67 -39.92 6.00
N GLY A 407 21.91 -38.62 5.92
CA GLY A 407 22.50 -37.98 4.74
C GLY A 407 21.61 -38.02 3.50
N ILE A 408 20.29 -38.16 3.69
CA ILE A 408 19.28 -38.22 2.62
C ILE A 408 18.53 -36.89 2.45
N GLY A 409 19.00 -35.82 3.06
CA GLY A 409 18.37 -34.53 2.94
C GLY A 409 18.78 -33.57 4.06
N HIS A 410 18.17 -32.40 4.07
CA HIS A 410 18.45 -31.37 5.06
C HIS A 410 17.24 -30.39 5.21
N PRO A 411 17.12 -29.73 6.37
CA PRO A 411 16.18 -28.62 6.53
C PRO A 411 16.46 -27.50 5.54
N LYS A 412 15.43 -26.90 4.95
CA LYS A 412 15.53 -25.81 3.98
C LYS A 412 14.37 -24.86 4.09
N THR A 413 14.70 -23.59 4.01
CA THR A 413 13.72 -22.50 3.88
C THR A 413 13.51 -22.18 2.41
N ASN A 414 12.28 -22.20 1.96
CA ASN A 414 11.87 -21.80 0.61
C ASN A 414 10.94 -20.59 0.68
N PHE A 415 10.83 -19.90 -0.45
CA PHE A 415 9.96 -18.75 -0.62
C PHE A 415 9.08 -18.92 -1.85
N LYS A 416 7.84 -18.40 -1.79
CA LYS A 416 6.99 -18.25 -2.97
C LYS A 416 7.49 -17.14 -3.87
N LEU A 417 8.06 -16.07 -3.26
CA LEU A 417 8.66 -14.95 -3.96
C LEU A 417 9.71 -15.45 -4.96
N ARG A 418 9.68 -14.89 -6.15
CA ARG A 418 10.69 -15.14 -7.20
C ARG A 418 11.47 -13.87 -7.46
N ASP A 419 12.63 -14.00 -8.10
CA ASP A 419 13.40 -12.84 -8.51
C ASP A 419 12.60 -11.95 -9.44
N TRP A 420 12.81 -10.66 -9.31
CA TRP A 420 12.02 -9.65 -10.00
C TRP A 420 12.43 -9.58 -11.48
N VAL A 421 11.49 -9.86 -12.40
CA VAL A 421 11.64 -9.69 -13.85
C VAL A 421 11.69 -8.19 -14.14
N PHE A 422 12.86 -7.67 -14.42
CA PHE A 422 13.14 -6.24 -14.35
C PHE A 422 13.13 -5.53 -15.70
N SER A 423 13.60 -6.13 -16.78
CA SER A 423 13.66 -5.44 -18.08
C SER A 423 12.34 -5.38 -18.85
N ARG A 424 12.15 -4.31 -19.64
CA ARG A 424 10.99 -4.07 -20.48
C ARG A 424 11.41 -3.76 -21.92
N GLN A 425 10.65 -4.27 -22.89
CA GLN A 425 10.91 -4.12 -24.32
C GLN A 425 10.18 -2.88 -24.85
N ARG A 426 10.54 -1.72 -24.31
CA ARG A 426 9.91 -0.42 -24.61
C ARG A 426 10.96 0.68 -24.78
N TYR A 427 10.58 1.75 -25.47
CA TYR A 427 11.41 2.95 -25.62
C TYR A 427 11.30 3.86 -24.39
N TRP A 428 10.07 4.12 -23.92
CA TRP A 428 9.81 5.10 -22.87
C TRP A 428 10.02 4.50 -21.47
N GLY A 429 11.26 4.49 -21.05
CA GLY A 429 11.74 3.99 -19.78
C GLY A 429 13.21 4.35 -19.58
N GLU A 430 13.73 4.18 -18.38
CA GLU A 430 15.16 4.40 -18.08
C GLU A 430 16.01 3.39 -18.86
N PRO A 431 16.97 3.83 -19.68
CA PRO A 431 17.91 2.92 -20.33
C PRO A 431 18.75 2.15 -19.33
N ILE A 432 18.96 0.86 -19.57
CA ILE A 432 19.86 0.03 -18.76
C ILE A 432 21.30 0.34 -19.16
N PRO A 433 22.15 0.85 -18.23
CA PRO A 433 23.46 1.38 -18.57
C PRO A 433 24.53 0.28 -18.69
N LEU A 434 24.24 -0.72 -19.53
CA LEU A 434 25.14 -1.85 -19.81
C LEU A 434 25.41 -1.98 -21.30
N VAL A 435 26.56 -2.50 -21.64
CA VAL A 435 26.93 -2.88 -23.01
C VAL A 435 27.32 -4.36 -23.07
N ASN A 436 26.90 -5.02 -24.15
CA ASN A 436 27.27 -6.39 -24.43
C ASN A 436 28.45 -6.41 -25.40
N CYS A 437 29.62 -6.86 -24.92
CA CYS A 437 30.84 -7.01 -25.68
C CYS A 437 31.06 -8.49 -26.00
N PRO A 438 31.33 -8.87 -27.25
CA PRO A 438 31.61 -10.27 -27.63
C PRO A 438 32.80 -10.89 -26.84
N LYS A 439 33.75 -10.06 -26.40
CA LYS A 439 34.92 -10.50 -25.66
C LYS A 439 34.73 -10.46 -24.14
N CYS A 440 34.10 -9.39 -23.62
CA CYS A 440 34.04 -9.12 -22.19
C CYS A 440 32.69 -9.52 -21.56
N GLY A 441 31.69 -9.88 -22.38
CA GLY A 441 30.33 -10.09 -21.92
C GLY A 441 29.61 -8.78 -21.56
N TRP A 442 28.74 -8.79 -20.58
CA TRP A 442 28.05 -7.60 -20.11
C TRP A 442 28.97 -6.72 -19.28
N VAL A 443 29.14 -5.48 -19.70
CA VAL A 443 30.02 -4.49 -19.09
C VAL A 443 29.23 -3.26 -18.69
N PRO A 444 29.36 -2.78 -17.43
CA PRO A 444 28.70 -1.56 -16.98
C PRO A 444 29.35 -0.33 -17.60
N LEU A 445 28.54 0.70 -17.90
CA LEU A 445 29.08 2.01 -18.24
C LEU A 445 29.83 2.60 -17.04
N PRO A 446 30.91 3.36 -17.26
CA PRO A 446 31.54 4.18 -16.22
C PRO A 446 30.52 5.16 -15.62
N GLU A 447 30.58 5.35 -14.30
CA GLU A 447 29.59 6.18 -13.57
C GLU A 447 29.59 7.66 -14.02
N ASP A 448 30.72 8.15 -14.48
CA ASP A 448 30.92 9.50 -15.02
C ASP A 448 30.25 9.69 -16.42
N GLN A 449 29.84 8.61 -17.07
CA GLN A 449 29.07 8.65 -18.32
C GLN A 449 27.56 8.61 -18.09
N LEU A 450 27.09 8.54 -16.86
CA LEU A 450 25.68 8.65 -16.54
C LEU A 450 25.20 10.12 -16.54
N PRO A 451 23.99 10.44 -16.99
CA PRO A 451 22.95 9.48 -17.44
C PRO A 451 23.20 8.99 -18.87
N LEU A 452 22.92 7.70 -19.13
CA LEU A 452 22.73 7.21 -20.48
C LEU A 452 21.36 7.69 -20.98
N LEU A 453 21.36 8.57 -21.96
CA LEU A 453 20.12 9.16 -22.50
C LEU A 453 19.45 8.24 -23.53
N LEU A 454 18.11 8.35 -23.63
CA LEU A 454 17.37 7.79 -24.75
C LEU A 454 17.76 8.52 -26.05
N PRO A 455 17.83 7.81 -27.19
CA PRO A 455 18.05 8.47 -28.47
C PRO A 455 16.85 9.33 -28.87
N GLU A 456 17.11 10.48 -29.47
CA GLU A 456 16.06 11.33 -30.04
C GLU A 456 15.45 10.69 -31.28
N VAL A 457 14.13 10.57 -31.31
CA VAL A 457 13.39 9.99 -32.43
C VAL A 457 12.06 10.74 -32.62
N ASP A 458 11.65 10.92 -33.86
CA ASP A 458 10.36 11.57 -34.17
C ASP A 458 9.17 10.64 -33.90
N SER A 459 9.33 9.36 -34.21
CA SER A 459 8.33 8.31 -34.00
C SER A 459 8.97 6.91 -33.98
N TYR A 460 8.29 5.95 -33.35
CA TYR A 460 8.69 4.55 -33.33
C TYR A 460 7.47 3.64 -33.17
N GLU A 461 7.64 2.36 -33.46
CA GLU A 461 6.60 1.34 -33.31
C GLU A 461 7.09 0.20 -32.42
N VAL A 462 6.18 -0.39 -31.64
CA VAL A 462 6.44 -1.63 -30.90
C VAL A 462 6.40 -2.83 -31.84
N THR A 463 7.18 -3.86 -31.50
CA THR A 463 7.29 -5.05 -32.33
C THR A 463 6.51 -6.22 -31.72
N ASP A 464 5.89 -7.05 -32.58
CA ASP A 464 5.23 -8.30 -32.19
C ASP A 464 6.26 -9.40 -31.81
N THR A 465 7.50 -9.25 -32.26
CA THR A 465 8.60 -10.18 -31.96
C THR A 465 9.03 -10.12 -30.50
N GLY A 466 8.67 -9.01 -29.81
CA GLY A 466 9.07 -8.73 -28.44
C GLY A 466 10.49 -8.20 -28.33
N GLU A 467 11.05 -7.64 -29.37
CA GLU A 467 12.26 -6.82 -29.34
C GLU A 467 11.90 -5.39 -28.97
N SER A 468 12.81 -4.74 -28.25
CA SER A 468 12.65 -3.31 -27.92
C SER A 468 12.71 -2.46 -29.20
N PRO A 469 11.92 -1.39 -29.31
CA PRO A 469 12.06 -0.40 -30.37
C PRO A 469 13.48 0.16 -30.48
N LEU A 470 14.21 0.26 -29.38
CA LEU A 470 15.61 0.71 -29.34
C LEU A 470 16.55 -0.19 -30.16
N ALA A 471 16.25 -1.47 -30.32
CA ALA A 471 17.08 -2.41 -31.10
C ALA A 471 17.24 -2.03 -32.57
N LYS A 472 16.27 -1.28 -33.13
CA LYS A 472 16.30 -0.77 -34.50
C LYS A 472 17.11 0.52 -34.66
N MET A 473 17.47 1.18 -33.57
CA MET A 473 18.19 2.46 -33.55
C MET A 473 19.71 2.20 -33.55
N THR A 474 20.22 1.73 -34.70
CA THR A 474 21.59 1.20 -34.86
C THR A 474 22.69 2.17 -34.44
N ASP A 475 22.52 3.48 -34.70
CA ASP A 475 23.50 4.51 -34.34
C ASP A 475 23.64 4.67 -32.80
N TRP A 476 22.52 4.44 -32.09
CA TRP A 476 22.55 4.45 -30.62
C TRP A 476 22.99 3.10 -30.05
N VAL A 477 22.59 1.98 -30.65
CA VAL A 477 22.90 0.62 -30.16
C VAL A 477 24.38 0.30 -30.27
N ASN A 478 25.01 0.63 -31.43
CA ASN A 478 26.40 0.33 -31.68
C ASN A 478 27.29 1.30 -30.88
N THR A 479 28.26 0.73 -30.13
CA THR A 479 29.14 1.49 -29.25
C THR A 479 30.47 0.78 -29.09
N THR A 480 31.36 1.35 -28.30
CA THR A 480 32.61 0.74 -27.89
C THR A 480 32.53 0.19 -26.49
N CYS A 481 33.19 -0.94 -26.26
CA CYS A 481 33.29 -1.55 -24.93
C CYS A 481 34.13 -0.70 -23.99
N PRO A 482 33.62 -0.26 -22.83
CA PRO A 482 34.39 0.53 -21.86
C PRO A 482 35.61 -0.24 -21.29
N CYS A 483 35.58 -1.57 -21.34
CA CYS A 483 36.62 -2.42 -20.79
C CYS A 483 37.77 -2.65 -21.77
N CYS A 484 37.46 -3.06 -23.03
CA CYS A 484 38.51 -3.46 -23.99
C CYS A 484 38.62 -2.56 -25.22
N GLY A 485 37.77 -1.53 -25.35
CA GLY A 485 37.75 -0.62 -26.52
C GLY A 485 37.25 -1.25 -27.82
N GLY A 486 36.85 -2.51 -27.81
CA GLY A 486 36.31 -3.22 -28.97
C GLY A 486 34.84 -2.86 -29.26
N SER A 487 34.35 -3.28 -30.44
CA SER A 487 32.94 -3.10 -30.80
C SER A 487 32.02 -3.80 -29.83
N ALA A 488 30.99 -3.11 -29.40
CA ALA A 488 29.97 -3.60 -28.46
C ALA A 488 28.60 -3.03 -28.82
N LYS A 489 27.56 -3.57 -28.19
CA LYS A 489 26.16 -3.11 -28.33
C LYS A 489 25.57 -2.72 -26.97
N ARG A 490 24.88 -1.59 -26.92
CA ARG A 490 24.10 -1.20 -25.75
C ARG A 490 22.97 -2.19 -25.50
N GLU A 491 22.58 -2.37 -24.24
CA GLU A 491 21.32 -3.01 -23.91
C GLU A 491 20.15 -2.19 -24.47
N THR A 492 19.19 -2.87 -25.07
CA THR A 492 18.04 -2.23 -25.74
C THR A 492 16.75 -2.33 -24.94
N ASP A 493 16.70 -3.16 -23.92
CA ASP A 493 15.61 -3.14 -22.95
C ASP A 493 15.74 -1.94 -22.02
N THR A 494 14.62 -1.44 -21.52
CA THR A 494 14.55 -0.37 -20.50
C THR A 494 14.13 -0.94 -19.14
N MET A 495 14.32 -0.16 -18.09
CA MET A 495 13.84 -0.50 -16.75
C MET A 495 12.32 -0.35 -16.66
N PRO A 496 11.65 -1.06 -15.74
CA PRO A 496 10.23 -0.87 -15.50
C PRO A 496 9.98 0.48 -14.80
N GLN A 497 8.77 1.00 -14.88
CA GLN A 497 8.32 2.19 -14.14
C GLN A 497 8.64 2.08 -12.64
N TRP A 498 8.55 0.89 -12.07
CA TRP A 498 8.84 0.60 -10.67
C TRP A 498 10.30 0.86 -10.24
N ALA A 499 11.24 0.98 -11.18
CA ALA A 499 12.62 1.32 -10.89
C ALA A 499 12.73 2.75 -10.35
N GLY A 500 12.18 3.72 -11.08
CA GLY A 500 12.15 5.12 -10.67
C GLY A 500 11.38 5.34 -9.37
N SER A 501 10.26 4.64 -9.19
CA SER A 501 9.43 4.76 -7.99
C SER A 501 10.01 4.05 -6.75
N SER A 502 11.04 3.22 -6.90
CA SER A 502 11.61 2.49 -5.76
C SER A 502 12.50 3.32 -4.84
N TRP A 503 12.87 4.55 -5.22
CA TRP A 503 13.78 5.38 -4.42
C TRP A 503 13.42 6.88 -4.38
N TYR A 504 12.32 7.31 -4.96
CA TYR A 504 11.93 8.72 -5.11
C TYR A 504 11.87 9.50 -3.79
N PHE A 505 11.47 8.84 -2.70
CA PHE A 505 11.45 9.45 -1.37
C PHE A 505 12.84 9.88 -0.89
N LEU A 506 13.89 9.22 -1.34
CA LEU A 506 15.27 9.62 -1.06
C LEU A 506 15.64 10.87 -1.87
N ARG A 507 15.22 10.92 -3.15
CA ARG A 507 15.49 12.09 -4.00
C ARG A 507 14.83 13.36 -3.50
N TYR A 508 13.65 13.25 -2.92
CA TYR A 508 12.98 14.39 -2.28
C TYR A 508 13.80 15.05 -1.16
N MET A 509 14.66 14.29 -0.52
CA MET A 509 15.50 14.83 0.56
C MET A 509 16.55 15.83 0.06
N ASP A 510 16.99 15.65 -1.20
CA ASP A 510 18.00 16.53 -1.84
C ASP A 510 17.88 16.46 -3.37
N PRO A 511 16.82 17.02 -3.97
CA PRO A 511 16.46 16.77 -5.36
C PRO A 511 17.39 17.40 -6.39
N HIS A 512 18.19 18.42 -6.00
CA HIS A 512 19.07 19.13 -6.89
C HIS A 512 20.55 18.71 -6.78
N ASN A 513 20.82 17.62 -6.04
CA ASN A 513 22.18 17.12 -5.91
C ASN A 513 22.65 16.48 -7.22
N ASP A 514 23.75 16.97 -7.76
CA ASP A 514 24.36 16.49 -9.01
C ASP A 514 25.50 15.46 -8.79
N LYS A 515 25.91 15.26 -7.52
CA LYS A 515 27.04 14.40 -7.12
C LYS A 515 26.62 13.06 -6.54
N ALA A 516 25.42 13.00 -5.98
CA ALA A 516 24.84 11.81 -5.38
C ALA A 516 23.32 11.80 -5.55
N LEU A 517 22.69 10.65 -5.32
CA LEU A 517 21.21 10.57 -5.32
C LEU A 517 20.56 11.51 -4.29
N ALA A 518 21.24 11.73 -3.19
CA ALA A 518 21.03 12.76 -2.17
C ALA A 518 22.30 12.86 -1.31
N SER A 519 22.52 14.00 -0.66
CA SER A 519 23.67 14.15 0.25
C SER A 519 23.52 13.28 1.49
N LYS A 520 24.66 12.86 2.04
CA LYS A 520 24.64 12.08 3.31
C LYS A 520 23.95 12.86 4.43
N GLU A 521 24.18 14.17 4.52
CA GLU A 521 23.52 15.04 5.51
C GLU A 521 22.00 14.98 5.39
N ALA A 522 21.46 15.09 4.17
CA ALA A 522 20.02 15.07 3.93
C ALA A 522 19.44 13.67 4.24
N LEU A 523 20.12 12.60 3.83
CA LEU A 523 19.71 11.23 4.11
C LEU A 523 19.71 10.92 5.60
N ASP A 524 20.74 11.33 6.33
CA ASP A 524 20.85 11.12 7.78
C ASP A 524 19.79 11.94 8.56
N TYR A 525 19.44 13.13 8.08
CA TYR A 525 18.48 14.00 8.73
C TYR A 525 17.04 13.56 8.50
N TRP A 526 16.65 13.26 7.26
CA TRP A 526 15.26 13.00 6.89
C TRP A 526 14.84 11.53 7.00
N SER A 527 15.78 10.56 6.97
CA SER A 527 15.44 9.14 7.06
C SER A 527 15.12 8.70 8.50
N PRO A 528 14.21 7.75 8.67
CA PRO A 528 13.27 7.23 7.67
C PRO A 528 12.14 8.22 7.38
N VAL A 529 11.33 7.97 6.35
CA VAL A 529 10.03 8.64 6.17
C VAL A 529 9.18 8.35 7.40
N ASP A 530 8.63 9.40 8.04
CA ASP A 530 7.92 9.24 9.31
C ASP A 530 6.52 8.65 9.11
N TRP A 531 5.80 9.08 8.06
CA TRP A 531 4.47 8.56 7.76
C TRP A 531 4.25 8.51 6.25
N TYR A 532 4.00 7.33 5.73
CA TYR A 532 3.68 7.07 4.33
C TYR A 532 2.26 6.55 4.19
N ASN A 533 1.44 7.19 3.34
CA ASN A 533 0.11 6.72 3.00
C ASN A 533 0.01 6.37 1.52
N GLY A 534 -0.61 5.24 1.20
CA GLY A 534 -0.80 4.81 -0.19
C GLY A 534 -1.83 3.70 -0.36
N GLY A 535 -2.08 3.31 -1.62
CA GLY A 535 -3.04 2.28 -1.98
C GLY A 535 -2.64 0.87 -1.53
N MET A 536 -3.65 0.03 -1.24
CA MET A 536 -3.42 -1.37 -0.89
C MET A 536 -2.90 -2.20 -2.08
N GLU A 537 -3.22 -1.81 -3.31
CA GLU A 537 -2.76 -2.44 -4.54
C GLU A 537 -1.24 -2.46 -4.68
N HIS A 538 -0.56 -1.47 -4.09
CA HIS A 538 0.90 -1.36 -4.14
C HIS A 538 1.63 -2.19 -3.08
N THR A 539 0.92 -2.90 -2.21
CA THR A 539 1.53 -3.66 -1.10
C THR A 539 2.57 -4.67 -1.57
N THR A 540 2.29 -5.38 -2.66
CA THR A 540 3.17 -6.41 -3.24
C THR A 540 3.92 -5.94 -4.50
N LEU A 541 3.74 -4.68 -4.90
CA LEU A 541 4.40 -4.01 -6.02
C LEU A 541 5.40 -2.98 -5.51
N HIS A 542 5.08 -1.69 -5.67
CA HIS A 542 5.95 -0.58 -5.29
C HIS A 542 6.50 -0.68 -3.86
N LEU A 543 5.66 -1.00 -2.86
CA LEU A 543 6.07 -1.05 -1.47
C LEU A 543 7.12 -2.14 -1.22
N LEU A 544 6.96 -3.31 -1.83
CA LEU A 544 7.92 -4.41 -1.73
C LEU A 544 9.23 -4.06 -2.43
N TYR A 545 9.16 -3.50 -3.64
CA TYR A 545 10.34 -3.13 -4.41
C TYR A 545 11.14 -1.99 -3.76
N SER A 546 10.47 -0.96 -3.24
CA SER A 546 11.13 0.15 -2.56
C SER A 546 11.82 -0.29 -1.27
N ARG A 547 11.23 -1.22 -0.51
CA ARG A 547 11.87 -1.81 0.66
C ARG A 547 13.11 -2.63 0.28
N PHE A 548 13.05 -3.40 -0.80
CA PHE A 548 14.20 -4.14 -1.32
C PHE A 548 15.33 -3.21 -1.74
N TRP A 549 15.05 -2.18 -2.54
CA TRP A 549 16.05 -1.21 -2.99
C TRP A 549 16.68 -0.45 -1.82
N HIS A 550 15.88 -0.06 -0.85
CA HIS A 550 16.35 0.65 0.34
C HIS A 550 17.28 -0.23 1.20
N LYS A 551 16.93 -1.51 1.42
CA LYS A 551 17.81 -2.46 2.11
C LYS A 551 19.12 -2.66 1.39
N PHE A 552 19.12 -2.73 0.07
CA PHE A 552 20.33 -2.77 -0.73
C PHE A 552 21.19 -1.51 -0.54
N LEU A 553 20.57 -0.33 -0.59
CA LEU A 553 21.27 0.94 -0.34
C LEU A 553 21.82 1.04 1.09
N TYR A 554 21.13 0.45 2.05
CA TYR A 554 21.63 0.33 3.42
C TYR A 554 22.87 -0.57 3.48
N ASP A 555 22.85 -1.72 2.82
CA ASP A 555 23.97 -2.67 2.81
C ASP A 555 25.25 -2.08 2.17
N ILE A 556 25.10 -1.18 1.21
CA ILE A 556 26.25 -0.47 0.61
C ILE A 556 26.58 0.87 1.29
N GLY A 557 25.92 1.18 2.42
CA GLY A 557 26.24 2.34 3.26
C GLY A 557 25.73 3.70 2.75
N VAL A 558 24.75 3.71 1.84
CA VAL A 558 24.18 4.95 1.26
C VAL A 558 23.12 5.56 2.17
N VAL A 559 22.24 4.74 2.74
CA VAL A 559 21.16 5.19 3.63
C VAL A 559 21.38 4.72 5.07
N PRO A 560 20.92 5.48 6.08
CA PRO A 560 21.22 5.20 7.49
C PRO A 560 20.28 4.18 8.13
N THR A 561 19.15 3.83 7.50
CA THR A 561 18.11 2.98 8.08
C THR A 561 17.86 1.72 7.27
N LYS A 562 17.49 0.62 7.93
CA LYS A 562 17.17 -0.66 7.28
C LYS A 562 15.84 -0.61 6.51
N GLU A 563 14.90 0.19 7.01
CA GLU A 563 13.58 0.37 6.42
C GLU A 563 13.40 1.81 5.93
N PRO A 564 12.72 2.00 4.78
CA PRO A 564 12.51 3.32 4.21
C PRO A 564 11.45 4.13 4.96
N TYR A 565 10.46 3.45 5.54
CA TYR A 565 9.26 4.04 6.15
C TYR A 565 9.08 3.55 7.57
N ALA A 566 8.88 4.47 8.51
CA ALA A 566 8.57 4.13 9.90
C ALA A 566 7.12 3.69 10.08
N LYS A 567 6.18 4.41 9.45
CA LYS A 567 4.73 4.13 9.51
C LYS A 567 4.13 4.06 8.11
N ARG A 568 3.29 3.05 7.86
CA ARG A 568 2.53 2.87 6.62
C ARG A 568 1.06 2.67 6.90
N THR A 569 0.23 3.55 6.34
CA THR A 569 -1.23 3.45 6.33
C THR A 569 -1.76 3.36 4.91
N SER A 570 -3.01 2.95 4.78
CA SER A 570 -3.69 2.86 3.48
C SER A 570 -5.06 3.52 3.54
N HIS A 571 -5.51 4.00 2.40
CA HIS A 571 -6.81 4.62 2.23
C HIS A 571 -7.76 3.71 1.47
N GLY A 572 -9.05 3.88 1.72
CA GLY A 572 -10.10 3.25 0.93
C GLY A 572 -10.32 3.97 -0.39
N MET A 573 -10.78 3.23 -1.38
CA MET A 573 -11.04 3.73 -2.73
C MET A 573 -12.31 4.61 -2.76
N ILE A 574 -12.31 5.67 -3.55
CA ILE A 574 -13.53 6.39 -3.90
C ILE A 574 -14.15 5.75 -5.15
N LEU A 575 -15.35 5.26 -4.98
CA LEU A 575 -16.17 4.64 -6.03
C LEU A 575 -17.05 5.70 -6.70
N GLY A 576 -17.44 5.46 -7.94
CA GLY A 576 -18.44 6.27 -8.63
C GLY A 576 -19.82 6.21 -7.97
N GLU A 577 -20.76 7.07 -8.39
CA GLU A 577 -22.13 7.16 -7.81
C GLU A 577 -22.90 5.83 -7.88
N GLY A 578 -22.55 4.93 -8.81
CA GLY A 578 -23.11 3.57 -8.90
C GLY A 578 -22.47 2.53 -7.98
N GLY A 579 -21.46 2.91 -7.17
CA GLY A 579 -20.72 1.99 -6.32
C GLY A 579 -19.64 1.20 -7.06
N GLU A 580 -19.33 1.56 -8.28
CA GLU A 580 -18.30 0.92 -9.10
C GLU A 580 -16.97 1.69 -9.07
N LYS A 581 -15.85 0.98 -9.31
CA LYS A 581 -14.55 1.63 -9.47
C LYS A 581 -14.62 2.67 -10.58
N MET A 582 -14.15 3.90 -10.30
CA MET A 582 -14.01 4.93 -11.32
C MET A 582 -12.98 4.50 -12.35
N SER A 583 -13.37 4.49 -13.61
CA SER A 583 -12.45 4.22 -14.71
C SER A 583 -12.85 5.00 -15.97
N LYS A 584 -11.83 5.31 -16.79
CA LYS A 584 -12.01 6.03 -18.06
C LYS A 584 -12.90 5.28 -19.04
N SER A 585 -12.76 3.94 -19.08
CA SER A 585 -13.54 3.07 -19.97
C SER A 585 -15.03 3.03 -19.61
N ARG A 586 -15.37 3.30 -18.35
CA ARG A 586 -16.75 3.34 -17.86
C ARG A 586 -17.39 4.73 -17.94
N GLY A 587 -16.59 5.78 -18.19
CA GLY A 587 -17.07 7.16 -18.25
C GLY A 587 -17.62 7.71 -16.92
N ASN A 588 -17.29 7.10 -15.78
CA ASN A 588 -17.77 7.46 -14.45
C ASN A 588 -16.74 8.21 -13.59
N VAL A 589 -15.69 8.75 -14.20
CA VAL A 589 -14.66 9.54 -13.51
C VAL A 589 -15.19 10.95 -13.21
N VAL A 590 -15.04 11.39 -11.95
CA VAL A 590 -15.39 12.75 -11.53
C VAL A 590 -14.12 13.60 -11.54
N ASN A 591 -14.14 14.70 -12.31
CA ASN A 591 -13.01 15.62 -12.43
C ASN A 591 -13.04 16.64 -11.26
N PRO A 592 -11.95 16.80 -10.51
CA PRO A 592 -11.87 17.79 -9.45
C PRO A 592 -12.07 19.23 -9.94
N ASN A 593 -11.68 19.54 -11.17
CA ASN A 593 -11.86 20.89 -11.73
C ASN A 593 -13.33 21.33 -11.73
N ASP A 594 -14.25 20.41 -12.07
CA ASP A 594 -15.69 20.70 -12.13
C ASP A 594 -16.25 20.96 -10.73
N ILE A 595 -15.81 20.18 -9.75
CA ILE A 595 -16.25 20.33 -8.36
C ILE A 595 -15.71 21.64 -7.76
N VAL A 596 -14.44 21.95 -8.00
CA VAL A 596 -13.81 23.19 -7.49
C VAL A 596 -14.43 24.43 -8.15
N ALA A 597 -14.69 24.38 -9.44
CA ALA A 597 -15.33 25.50 -10.14
C ALA A 597 -16.73 25.79 -9.59
N GLN A 598 -17.48 24.77 -9.17
CA GLN A 598 -18.85 24.90 -8.69
C GLN A 598 -18.95 25.20 -7.18
N TYR A 599 -18.07 24.60 -6.36
CA TYR A 599 -18.20 24.60 -4.90
C TYR A 599 -16.96 25.11 -4.14
N GLY A 600 -15.82 25.23 -4.80
CA GLY A 600 -14.55 25.61 -4.21
C GLY A 600 -13.69 24.41 -3.78
N ALA A 601 -12.37 24.65 -3.71
CA ALA A 601 -11.37 23.67 -3.32
C ALA A 601 -11.54 23.22 -1.86
N ASP A 602 -11.77 24.16 -0.95
CA ASP A 602 -11.99 23.84 0.48
C ASP A 602 -13.22 22.97 0.70
N THR A 603 -14.30 23.19 -0.06
CA THR A 603 -15.49 22.34 -0.02
C THR A 603 -15.18 20.92 -0.48
N MET A 604 -14.42 20.77 -1.57
CA MET A 604 -14.02 19.45 -2.06
C MET A 604 -13.12 18.72 -1.06
N ARG A 605 -12.11 19.40 -0.51
CA ARG A 605 -11.21 18.84 0.52
C ARG A 605 -11.99 18.35 1.73
N LEU A 606 -12.92 19.16 2.22
CA LEU A 606 -13.76 18.83 3.37
C LEU A 606 -14.66 17.62 3.08
N TYR A 607 -15.34 17.62 1.93
CA TYR A 607 -16.22 16.53 1.54
C TYR A 607 -15.49 15.19 1.40
N ILE A 608 -14.33 15.16 0.72
CA ILE A 608 -13.58 13.93 0.48
C ILE A 608 -13.07 13.29 1.79
N MET A 609 -12.90 14.10 2.83
CA MET A 609 -12.55 13.64 4.18
C MET A 609 -13.77 13.25 5.02
N PHE A 610 -14.94 13.79 4.70
CA PHE A 610 -16.19 13.54 5.44
C PHE A 610 -16.95 12.31 4.93
N VAL A 611 -16.77 11.89 3.69
CA VAL A 611 -17.59 10.89 2.97
C VAL A 611 -17.50 9.46 3.54
N GLY A 612 -16.89 9.26 4.70
CA GLY A 612 -16.82 7.96 5.38
C GLY A 612 -15.49 7.73 6.06
N ASP A 613 -15.33 6.54 6.63
CA ASP A 613 -14.07 6.15 7.26
C ASP A 613 -12.95 6.12 6.22
N PHE A 614 -11.80 6.71 6.57
CA PHE A 614 -10.69 6.90 5.63
C PHE A 614 -10.13 5.58 5.07
N GLU A 615 -10.11 4.53 5.86
CA GLU A 615 -9.58 3.22 5.46
C GLU A 615 -10.58 2.38 4.64
N GLN A 616 -11.84 2.78 4.59
CA GLN A 616 -12.90 2.08 3.88
C GLN A 616 -13.19 2.72 2.52
N ALA A 617 -13.67 1.89 1.58
CA ALA A 617 -14.19 2.42 0.33
C ALA A 617 -15.45 3.27 0.57
N ALA A 618 -15.60 4.36 -0.17
CA ALA A 618 -16.75 5.25 -0.07
C ALA A 618 -17.29 5.60 -1.46
N ILE A 619 -18.61 5.76 -1.56
CA ILE A 619 -19.27 6.11 -2.81
C ILE A 619 -19.32 7.64 -2.93
N TRP A 620 -18.87 8.18 -4.05
CA TRP A 620 -18.98 9.60 -4.37
C TRP A 620 -20.44 10.00 -4.57
N SER A 621 -20.81 11.16 -4.06
CA SER A 621 -22.09 11.80 -4.33
C SER A 621 -21.91 13.29 -4.54
N THR A 622 -22.10 13.77 -5.76
CA THR A 622 -22.02 15.20 -6.10
C THR A 622 -23.06 16.03 -5.35
N GLU A 623 -24.24 15.46 -5.10
CA GLU A 623 -25.27 16.15 -4.30
C GLU A 623 -24.86 16.35 -2.83
N ALA A 624 -24.17 15.38 -2.25
CA ALA A 624 -23.70 15.46 -0.86
C ALA A 624 -22.60 16.50 -0.63
N VAL A 625 -21.86 16.89 -1.67
CA VAL A 625 -20.85 17.97 -1.62
C VAL A 625 -21.44 19.29 -1.11
N LYS A 626 -22.72 19.57 -1.44
CA LYS A 626 -23.46 20.75 -0.99
C LYS A 626 -23.54 20.87 0.53
N GLY A 627 -23.50 19.76 1.25
CA GLY A 627 -23.48 19.74 2.72
C GLY A 627 -22.22 20.41 3.28
N SER A 628 -21.06 20.07 2.72
CA SER A 628 -19.78 20.67 3.09
C SER A 628 -19.72 22.16 2.72
N LYS A 629 -20.28 22.54 1.57
CA LYS A 629 -20.39 23.96 1.18
C LYS A 629 -21.21 24.76 2.18
N ARG A 630 -22.39 24.24 2.57
CA ARG A 630 -23.25 24.92 3.58
C ARG A 630 -22.55 25.06 4.93
N PHE A 631 -21.73 24.07 5.32
CA PHE A 631 -20.94 24.19 6.55
C PHE A 631 -19.95 25.34 6.48
N LEU A 632 -19.19 25.47 5.39
CA LEU A 632 -18.25 26.58 5.21
C LEU A 632 -18.96 27.97 5.12
N ASP A 633 -20.13 28.04 4.47
CA ASP A 633 -20.96 29.26 4.46
C ASP A 633 -21.39 29.65 5.88
N ARG A 634 -21.74 28.67 6.72
CA ARG A 634 -22.08 28.95 8.14
C ARG A 634 -20.88 29.44 8.93
N VAL A 635 -19.68 28.85 8.72
CA VAL A 635 -18.44 29.32 9.36
C VAL A 635 -18.14 30.75 8.97
N TRP A 636 -18.27 31.09 7.69
CA TRP A 636 -18.07 32.45 7.19
C TRP A 636 -19.05 33.45 7.86
N ASN A 637 -20.33 33.16 7.84
CA ASN A 637 -21.37 34.00 8.44
C ASN A 637 -21.17 34.17 9.96
N LEU A 638 -20.75 33.11 10.64
CA LEU A 638 -20.45 33.14 12.07
C LEU A 638 -19.28 34.09 12.37
N ALA A 639 -18.22 34.03 11.56
CA ALA A 639 -17.06 34.91 11.68
C ALA A 639 -17.41 36.39 11.40
N GLU A 640 -18.24 36.69 10.39
CA GLU A 640 -18.70 38.06 10.12
C GLU A 640 -19.53 38.65 11.27
N GLY A 641 -20.27 37.79 11.98
CA GLY A 641 -21.09 38.20 13.14
C GLY A 641 -20.35 38.21 14.48
N ALA A 642 -19.06 37.89 14.50
CA ALA A 642 -18.29 37.80 15.74
C ALA A 642 -18.15 39.15 16.44
N ALA A 643 -18.39 39.17 17.76
CA ALA A 643 -18.17 40.35 18.57
C ALA A 643 -16.68 40.73 18.59
N ASP A 644 -16.41 42.03 18.64
CA ASP A 644 -15.08 42.59 18.60
C ASP A 644 -14.37 42.46 19.96
N SER A 645 -14.13 41.23 20.36
CA SER A 645 -13.36 40.83 21.55
C SER A 645 -12.49 39.62 21.22
N TYR A 646 -11.29 39.59 21.74
CA TYR A 646 -10.35 38.49 21.61
C TYR A 646 -10.40 37.51 22.80
N ASP A 647 -11.27 37.78 23.78
CA ASP A 647 -11.52 36.89 24.90
C ASP A 647 -12.46 35.74 24.48
N VAL A 648 -12.23 34.58 25.05
CA VAL A 648 -13.13 33.42 24.86
C VAL A 648 -14.38 33.61 25.73
N THR A 649 -15.54 33.33 25.15
CA THR A 649 -16.81 33.34 25.86
C THR A 649 -16.85 32.17 26.84
N PRO A 650 -17.11 32.39 28.16
CA PRO A 650 -17.11 31.31 29.16
C PRO A 650 -18.06 30.15 28.80
N ALA A 651 -19.22 30.42 28.22
CA ALA A 651 -20.17 29.42 27.75
C ALA A 651 -19.62 28.55 26.61
N ASN A 652 -18.66 29.03 25.86
CA ASN A 652 -18.06 28.33 24.73
C ASN A 652 -16.79 27.55 25.10
N GLU A 653 -16.18 27.81 26.25
CA GLU A 653 -14.94 27.13 26.68
C GLU A 653 -15.07 25.59 26.62
N PRO A 654 -16.11 24.95 27.15
CA PRO A 654 -16.20 23.50 27.16
C PRO A 654 -16.22 22.87 25.79
N ILE A 655 -16.99 23.41 24.86
CA ILE A 655 -17.06 22.87 23.50
C ILE A 655 -15.75 23.12 22.74
N ILE A 656 -15.10 24.27 22.96
CA ILE A 656 -13.79 24.59 22.38
C ILE A 656 -12.78 23.53 22.79
N HIS A 657 -12.58 23.29 24.10
CA HIS A 657 -11.57 22.35 24.60
C HIS A 657 -11.87 20.89 24.26
N LYS A 658 -13.16 20.47 24.28
CA LYS A 658 -13.59 19.17 23.77
C LYS A 658 -13.24 18.97 22.30
N THR A 659 -13.50 20.00 21.49
CA THR A 659 -13.27 19.92 20.04
C THR A 659 -11.76 19.92 19.73
N ILE A 660 -10.94 20.72 20.42
CA ILE A 660 -9.49 20.68 20.28
C ILE A 660 -8.97 19.25 20.56
N LYS A 661 -9.34 18.66 21.69
CA LYS A 661 -8.95 17.28 22.02
C LYS A 661 -9.37 16.30 20.94
N LYS A 662 -10.66 16.31 20.58
CA LYS A 662 -11.24 15.39 19.62
C LYS A 662 -10.59 15.49 18.23
N VAL A 663 -10.43 16.70 17.70
CA VAL A 663 -9.84 16.92 16.36
C VAL A 663 -8.36 16.57 16.37
N THR A 664 -7.63 16.85 17.45
CA THR A 664 -6.21 16.49 17.60
C THR A 664 -6.03 14.97 17.51
N ASP A 665 -6.79 14.22 18.29
CA ASP A 665 -6.72 12.76 18.33
C ASP A 665 -7.20 12.12 17.04
N ASP A 666 -8.27 12.64 16.46
CA ASP A 666 -8.87 12.11 15.21
C ASP A 666 -7.94 12.28 14.00
N ILE A 667 -7.22 13.39 13.88
CA ILE A 667 -6.24 13.58 12.80
C ILE A 667 -5.12 12.55 12.92
N ASP A 668 -4.58 12.33 14.12
CA ASP A 668 -3.47 11.38 14.35
C ASP A 668 -3.90 9.92 14.09
N ASN A 669 -5.20 9.63 14.18
CA ASN A 669 -5.79 8.31 13.94
C ASN A 669 -6.54 8.19 12.60
N LEU A 670 -6.37 9.13 11.68
CA LEU A 670 -7.05 9.15 10.37
C LEU A 670 -8.60 9.12 10.45
N LYS A 671 -9.18 9.60 11.55
CA LYS A 671 -10.63 9.71 11.75
C LYS A 671 -11.15 11.09 11.29
N MET A 672 -10.84 11.46 10.07
CA MET A 672 -11.12 12.79 9.50
C MET A 672 -12.61 13.14 9.51
N ASN A 673 -13.48 12.15 9.23
CA ASN A 673 -14.92 12.32 9.23
C ASN A 673 -15.46 12.70 10.63
N THR A 674 -14.96 12.10 11.69
CA THR A 674 -15.39 12.41 13.06
C THR A 674 -14.78 13.73 13.56
N ALA A 675 -13.57 14.09 13.12
CA ALA A 675 -13.02 15.42 13.36
C ALA A 675 -13.89 16.53 12.75
N ILE A 676 -14.34 16.36 11.50
CA ILE A 676 -15.25 17.30 10.82
C ILE A 676 -16.59 17.36 11.55
N ALA A 677 -17.16 16.23 11.94
CA ALA A 677 -18.40 16.18 12.70
C ALA A 677 -18.30 16.92 14.05
N ALA A 678 -17.16 16.80 14.75
CA ALA A 678 -16.91 17.55 15.99
C ALA A 678 -16.87 19.08 15.74
N MET A 679 -16.23 19.52 14.67
CA MET A 679 -16.22 20.93 14.28
C MET A 679 -17.62 21.43 13.88
N MET A 680 -18.44 20.62 13.22
CA MET A 680 -19.83 20.94 12.92
C MET A 680 -20.67 21.11 14.20
N THR A 681 -20.45 20.24 15.19
CA THR A 681 -21.07 20.36 16.52
C THR A 681 -20.65 21.65 17.22
N MET A 682 -19.33 21.96 17.19
CA MET A 682 -18.83 23.22 17.72
C MET A 682 -19.50 24.45 17.08
N VAL A 683 -19.64 24.46 15.75
CA VAL A 683 -20.34 25.56 15.04
C VAL A 683 -21.80 25.69 15.48
N ASN A 684 -22.50 24.58 15.75
CA ASN A 684 -23.87 24.61 16.24
C ASN A 684 -23.96 25.30 17.62
N GLU A 685 -23.09 24.91 18.56
CA GLU A 685 -23.06 25.49 19.90
C GLU A 685 -22.61 26.95 19.89
N LEU A 686 -21.56 27.30 19.15
CA LEU A 686 -21.11 28.66 18.97
C LEU A 686 -22.22 29.56 18.36
N SER A 687 -22.97 29.04 17.41
CA SER A 687 -24.10 29.76 16.81
C SER A 687 -25.23 30.03 17.80
N ALA A 688 -25.47 29.12 18.75
CA ALA A 688 -26.51 29.28 19.76
C ALA A 688 -26.10 30.26 20.87
N ASN A 689 -24.83 30.23 21.28
CA ASN A 689 -24.31 31.04 22.41
C ASN A 689 -23.85 32.45 21.98
N GLY A 690 -23.69 32.70 20.68
CA GLY A 690 -22.98 33.85 20.15
C GLY A 690 -21.45 33.65 20.23
N VAL A 691 -20.71 34.41 19.45
CA VAL A 691 -19.24 34.26 19.32
C VAL A 691 -18.51 35.58 19.42
N THR A 692 -17.28 35.51 19.93
CA THR A 692 -16.27 36.54 19.85
C THR A 692 -15.22 36.16 18.80
N LYS A 693 -14.33 37.10 18.45
CA LYS A 693 -13.12 36.78 17.69
C LYS A 693 -12.28 35.73 18.39
N GLY A 694 -12.19 35.79 19.73
CA GLY A 694 -11.47 34.80 20.56
C GLY A 694 -12.00 33.38 20.40
N ASP A 695 -13.32 33.20 20.35
CA ASP A 695 -13.95 31.89 20.07
C ASP A 695 -13.64 31.40 18.66
N MET A 696 -13.78 32.30 17.67
CA MET A 696 -13.52 31.99 16.26
C MET A 696 -12.08 31.59 16.00
N LYS A 697 -11.11 32.14 16.78
CA LYS A 697 -9.68 31.76 16.69
C LYS A 697 -9.48 30.24 16.73
N TYR A 698 -10.10 29.58 17.69
CA TYR A 698 -9.94 28.12 17.87
C TYR A 698 -10.60 27.33 16.75
N LEU A 699 -11.79 27.73 16.31
CA LEU A 699 -12.46 27.08 15.17
C LEU A 699 -11.61 27.21 13.89
N ILE A 700 -11.06 28.40 13.62
CA ILE A 700 -10.23 28.69 12.46
C ILE A 700 -8.95 27.84 12.48
N LEU A 701 -8.26 27.77 13.64
CA LEU A 701 -7.05 26.96 13.78
C LEU A 701 -7.32 25.48 13.55
N LEU A 702 -8.41 24.92 14.10
CA LEU A 702 -8.77 23.50 13.92
C LEU A 702 -9.20 23.19 12.49
N LEU A 703 -9.89 24.13 11.83
CA LEU A 703 -10.38 23.95 10.47
C LEU A 703 -9.29 24.20 9.41
N ASN A 704 -8.22 24.95 9.72
CA ASN A 704 -7.20 25.33 8.75
C ASN A 704 -6.59 24.14 7.99
N PRO A 705 -6.23 23.01 8.61
CA PRO A 705 -5.73 21.85 7.85
C PRO A 705 -6.72 21.30 6.82
N PHE A 706 -8.02 21.36 7.10
CA PHE A 706 -9.09 20.83 6.25
C PHE A 706 -9.50 21.81 5.14
N ALA A 707 -9.64 23.07 5.48
CA ALA A 707 -10.13 24.14 4.60
C ALA A 707 -9.19 25.36 4.69
N PRO A 708 -7.99 25.28 4.11
CA PRO A 708 -6.94 26.27 4.34
C PRO A 708 -7.24 27.65 3.77
N HIS A 709 -7.92 27.74 2.62
CA HIS A 709 -8.14 29.04 1.97
C HIS A 709 -9.11 29.93 2.75
N ILE A 710 -10.28 29.39 3.13
CA ILE A 710 -11.28 30.16 3.91
C ILE A 710 -10.70 30.57 5.27
N THR A 711 -9.94 29.69 5.90
CA THR A 711 -9.41 29.95 7.25
C THR A 711 -8.26 30.96 7.24
N GLU A 712 -7.44 30.98 6.21
CA GLU A 712 -6.46 32.06 6.02
C GLU A 712 -7.15 33.43 5.84
N GLU A 713 -8.20 33.50 5.04
CA GLU A 713 -8.95 34.72 4.83
C GLU A 713 -9.62 35.21 6.11
N LEU A 714 -10.25 34.29 6.86
CA LEU A 714 -10.87 34.63 8.14
C LEU A 714 -9.83 35.04 9.19
N TRP A 715 -8.66 34.45 9.19
CA TRP A 715 -7.54 34.83 10.07
C TRP A 715 -7.08 36.29 9.82
N GLU A 716 -6.96 36.65 8.55
CA GLU A 716 -6.64 38.02 8.15
C GLU A 716 -7.78 38.98 8.48
N MET A 717 -9.02 38.65 8.12
CA MET A 717 -10.22 39.47 8.30
C MET A 717 -10.49 39.78 9.78
N LEU A 718 -10.30 38.83 10.67
CA LEU A 718 -10.52 38.99 12.12
C LEU A 718 -9.33 39.69 12.83
N GLY A 719 -8.25 40.02 12.12
CA GLY A 719 -7.13 40.81 12.62
C GLY A 719 -5.99 39.94 13.25
N PHE A 720 -6.06 38.65 13.24
CA PHE A 720 -5.02 37.80 13.85
C PHE A 720 -3.69 37.85 13.10
N ALA A 721 -3.73 37.99 11.77
CA ALA A 721 -2.52 38.16 10.98
C ALA A 721 -1.76 39.44 11.36
N ALA A 722 -2.49 40.56 11.59
CA ALA A 722 -1.90 41.82 12.03
C ALA A 722 -1.32 41.76 13.46
N GLN A 723 -1.97 41.00 14.35
CA GLN A 723 -1.51 40.84 15.73
C GLN A 723 -0.27 39.94 15.86
N THR A 724 -0.22 38.86 15.06
CA THR A 724 0.83 37.82 15.19
C THR A 724 1.96 38.00 14.20
N GLY A 725 1.77 38.76 13.12
CA GLY A 725 2.67 38.79 11.96
C GLY A 725 2.76 37.45 11.19
N LYS A 726 1.81 36.53 11.39
CA LYS A 726 1.84 35.16 10.82
C LYS A 726 0.56 34.86 10.05
N MET A 727 0.68 34.05 9.01
CA MET A 727 -0.46 33.39 8.39
C MET A 727 -1.08 32.34 9.36
N CYS A 728 -2.31 31.94 9.14
CA CYS A 728 -2.98 30.94 9.94
C CYS A 728 -2.21 29.61 9.96
N CYS A 729 -1.71 29.16 8.81
CA CYS A 729 -0.91 27.93 8.68
C CYS A 729 0.43 27.97 9.43
N GLN A 730 0.88 29.14 9.86
CA GLN A 730 2.11 29.37 10.64
C GLN A 730 1.81 29.58 12.14
N ALA A 731 0.55 29.61 12.54
CA ALA A 731 0.13 29.75 13.92
C ALA A 731 0.33 28.43 14.67
N GLU A 732 0.37 28.50 16.00
CA GLU A 732 0.51 27.32 16.85
C GLU A 732 -0.79 26.52 16.91
N TRP A 733 -0.67 25.19 16.88
CA TRP A 733 -1.79 24.29 17.11
C TRP A 733 -2.33 24.47 18.53
N PRO A 734 -3.65 24.64 18.72
CA PRO A 734 -4.21 24.94 20.02
C PRO A 734 -4.06 23.76 20.99
N ALA A 735 -3.67 24.06 22.22
CA ALA A 735 -3.70 23.09 23.31
C ALA A 735 -5.07 23.08 23.98
N TYR A 736 -5.50 21.92 24.47
CA TYR A 736 -6.70 21.79 25.28
C TYR A 736 -6.36 21.65 26.77
N ASP A 737 -7.27 22.11 27.63
CA ASP A 737 -7.25 21.92 29.06
C ASP A 737 -8.35 20.92 29.45
N GLU A 738 -7.97 19.76 29.99
CA GLU A 738 -8.90 18.70 30.36
C GLU A 738 -9.96 19.18 31.37
N SER A 739 -9.56 20.03 32.30
CA SER A 739 -10.48 20.56 33.32
C SER A 739 -11.58 21.43 32.75
N LYS A 740 -11.34 22.02 31.57
CA LYS A 740 -12.29 22.88 30.84
C LYS A 740 -13.19 22.10 29.87
N THR A 741 -12.97 20.82 29.68
CA THR A 741 -13.80 19.99 28.80
C THR A 741 -15.17 19.68 29.41
N VAL A 742 -15.33 19.87 30.69
CA VAL A 742 -16.60 19.65 31.41
C VAL A 742 -17.34 20.97 31.54
N ALA A 743 -18.60 21.00 31.14
CA ALA A 743 -19.45 22.17 31.39
C ALA A 743 -19.52 22.45 32.89
N SER A 744 -19.28 23.70 33.25
CA SER A 744 -19.44 24.15 34.65
C SER A 744 -20.90 24.03 35.15
N THR A 745 -21.86 24.04 34.23
CA THR A 745 -23.28 23.83 34.47
C THR A 745 -23.87 22.85 33.48
N VAL A 746 -24.91 22.12 33.88
CA VAL A 746 -25.62 21.14 33.07
C VAL A 746 -27.10 21.39 33.16
N ASP A 747 -27.81 21.22 32.00
CA ASP A 747 -29.26 21.24 31.97
C ASP A 747 -29.81 19.86 32.31
N MET A 748 -30.54 19.79 33.40
CA MET A 748 -31.14 18.56 33.92
C MET A 748 -32.65 18.55 33.70
N ALA A 749 -33.15 17.50 33.06
CA ALA A 749 -34.59 17.31 32.94
C ALA A 749 -35.24 17.03 34.31
N VAL A 750 -36.33 17.71 34.63
CA VAL A 750 -37.09 17.47 35.84
C VAL A 750 -38.40 16.72 35.51
N GLN A 751 -38.55 15.57 36.10
CA GLN A 751 -39.72 14.71 35.95
C GLN A 751 -40.48 14.56 37.29
N VAL A 752 -41.78 14.39 37.20
CA VAL A 752 -42.64 14.00 38.33
C VAL A 752 -43.41 12.75 37.87
N ASN A 753 -43.21 11.64 38.59
CA ASN A 753 -43.74 10.31 38.25
C ASN A 753 -43.48 9.92 36.78
N GLY A 754 -42.23 10.17 36.30
CA GLY A 754 -41.78 9.84 34.94
C GLY A 754 -42.22 10.81 33.84
N LYS A 755 -43.03 11.84 34.15
CA LYS A 755 -43.46 12.86 33.18
C LYS A 755 -42.63 14.12 33.29
N LEU A 756 -42.08 14.56 32.16
CA LEU A 756 -41.27 15.79 32.09
C LEU A 756 -42.13 17.01 32.51
N LYS A 757 -41.62 17.80 33.43
CA LYS A 757 -42.25 19.02 33.97
C LYS A 757 -41.44 20.30 33.75
N GLY A 758 -40.13 20.17 33.47
CA GLY A 758 -39.28 21.32 33.24
C GLY A 758 -37.81 20.90 33.05
N THR A 759 -36.98 21.91 32.96
CA THR A 759 -35.50 21.75 32.93
C THR A 759 -34.91 22.72 33.95
N ILE A 760 -33.86 22.32 34.67
CA ILE A 760 -33.08 23.18 35.57
C ILE A 760 -31.64 23.20 35.13
N THR A 761 -31.01 24.35 35.16
CA THR A 761 -29.57 24.49 34.94
C THR A 761 -28.84 24.47 36.28
N MET A 762 -27.97 23.50 36.47
CA MET A 762 -27.26 23.25 37.73
C MET A 762 -25.76 23.19 37.50
N PRO A 763 -24.89 23.53 38.49
CA PRO A 763 -23.49 23.18 38.42
C PRO A 763 -23.33 21.67 38.17
N ALA A 764 -22.38 21.29 37.33
CA ALA A 764 -22.10 19.88 37.11
C ALA A 764 -21.73 19.20 38.43
N ASP A 765 -22.16 17.96 38.56
CA ASP A 765 -21.93 17.15 39.79
C ASP A 765 -22.59 17.67 41.08
N SER A 766 -23.61 18.53 40.93
CA SER A 766 -24.39 19.03 42.09
C SER A 766 -24.92 17.89 42.95
N GLU A 767 -24.92 18.11 44.27
CA GLU A 767 -25.49 17.17 45.25
C GLU A 767 -27.00 16.99 45.06
N GLU A 768 -27.50 15.79 45.31
CA GLU A 768 -28.90 15.44 45.15
C GLU A 768 -29.88 16.45 45.78
N LYS A 769 -29.54 16.90 47.00
CA LYS A 769 -30.35 17.87 47.73
C LYS A 769 -30.49 19.19 46.94
N ALA A 770 -29.40 19.73 46.44
CA ALA A 770 -29.41 20.98 45.67
C ALA A 770 -30.23 20.83 44.40
N VAL A 771 -30.12 19.67 43.71
CA VAL A 771 -30.86 19.36 42.50
C VAL A 771 -32.37 19.25 42.79
N VAL A 772 -32.73 18.61 43.89
CA VAL A 772 -34.16 18.49 44.32
C VAL A 772 -34.74 19.85 44.66
N ASP A 773 -34.01 20.67 45.41
CA ASP A 773 -34.42 22.02 45.79
C ASP A 773 -34.65 22.91 44.54
N ALA A 774 -33.76 22.85 43.59
CA ALA A 774 -33.88 23.57 42.34
C ALA A 774 -35.07 23.03 41.49
N ALA A 775 -35.24 21.71 41.44
CA ALA A 775 -36.38 21.10 40.75
C ALA A 775 -37.73 21.51 41.30
N LEU A 776 -37.81 21.59 42.65
CA LEU A 776 -39.04 22.05 43.31
C LEU A 776 -39.33 23.55 43.15
N ALA A 777 -38.33 24.35 42.77
CA ALA A 777 -38.55 25.75 42.43
C ALA A 777 -39.23 25.97 41.04
N VAL A 778 -39.27 24.95 40.17
CA VAL A 778 -39.90 25.03 38.85
C VAL A 778 -41.44 25.07 39.00
N GLU A 779 -42.09 26.10 38.52
CA GLU A 779 -43.56 26.33 38.70
C GLU A 779 -44.41 25.10 38.30
N LYS A 780 -44.07 24.42 37.17
CA LYS A 780 -44.83 23.23 36.74
C LYS A 780 -44.59 22.01 37.64
N VAL A 781 -43.48 21.98 38.32
CA VAL A 781 -43.16 20.93 39.31
C VAL A 781 -43.89 21.22 40.60
N GLN A 782 -43.93 22.49 41.07
CA GLN A 782 -44.76 22.93 42.23
C GLN A 782 -46.19 22.52 42.08
N LYS A 783 -46.81 22.87 40.96
CA LYS A 783 -48.21 22.47 40.64
C LYS A 783 -48.41 20.95 40.61
N ALA A 784 -47.41 20.18 40.17
CA ALA A 784 -47.50 18.72 40.09
C ALA A 784 -47.22 18.00 41.40
N THR A 785 -46.68 18.71 42.40
CA THR A 785 -46.35 18.17 43.72
C THR A 785 -47.22 18.75 44.85
N GLU A 786 -48.12 19.66 44.53
CA GLU A 786 -49.08 20.27 45.47
C GLU A 786 -49.95 19.21 46.10
N GLY A 787 -49.97 19.12 47.46
CA GLY A 787 -50.72 18.09 48.19
C GLY A 787 -50.14 16.68 48.07
N MET A 788 -48.89 16.55 47.57
CA MET A 788 -48.24 15.28 47.39
C MET A 788 -47.04 15.16 48.34
N LYS A 789 -46.66 13.93 48.72
CA LYS A 789 -45.46 13.63 49.45
C LYS A 789 -44.44 12.99 48.53
N ILE A 790 -43.21 13.48 48.52
CA ILE A 790 -42.12 12.84 47.79
C ILE A 790 -41.76 11.55 48.54
N VAL A 791 -41.92 10.40 47.87
CA VAL A 791 -41.63 9.08 48.44
C VAL A 791 -40.29 8.53 47.99
N LYS A 792 -39.76 9.00 46.83
CA LYS A 792 -38.48 8.60 46.29
C LYS A 792 -37.96 9.65 45.30
N THR A 793 -36.68 9.92 45.34
CA THR A 793 -35.97 10.67 44.28
C THR A 793 -35.14 9.70 43.48
N ILE A 794 -35.15 9.85 42.13
CA ILE A 794 -34.27 9.13 41.21
C ILE A 794 -33.43 10.20 40.51
N LEU A 795 -32.17 10.29 40.89
CA LEU A 795 -31.22 11.21 40.28
C LEU A 795 -30.32 10.43 39.33
N VAL A 796 -30.34 10.81 38.06
CA VAL A 796 -29.31 10.43 37.08
C VAL A 796 -28.40 11.64 36.96
N LYS A 797 -27.21 11.51 37.49
CA LYS A 797 -26.20 12.58 37.67
C LYS A 797 -26.01 13.32 36.33
N ASN A 798 -26.04 14.65 36.39
CA ASN A 798 -25.89 15.55 35.21
C ASN A 798 -26.92 15.36 34.08
N ARG A 799 -28.02 14.68 34.28
CA ARG A 799 -28.99 14.33 33.24
C ARG A 799 -30.44 14.58 33.55
N LEU A 800 -30.92 14.04 34.67
CA LEU A 800 -32.31 14.20 35.07
C LEU A 800 -32.52 13.95 36.57
N VAL A 801 -33.55 14.56 37.08
CA VAL A 801 -34.12 14.21 38.40
C VAL A 801 -35.60 13.84 38.22
N ASN A 802 -36.01 12.70 38.76
CA ASN A 802 -37.37 12.25 38.76
C ASN A 802 -37.92 12.14 40.21
N LEU A 803 -38.88 12.98 40.54
CA LEU A 803 -39.56 13.01 41.84
C LEU A 803 -40.75 12.05 41.79
N ILE A 804 -40.70 10.99 42.56
CA ILE A 804 -41.82 10.05 42.69
C ILE A 804 -42.68 10.53 43.86
N VAL A 805 -43.88 10.91 43.59
CA VAL A 805 -44.81 11.49 44.54
C VAL A 805 -46.08 10.65 44.69
N LYS A 806 -46.68 10.65 45.91
CA LYS A 806 -47.98 10.05 46.22
C LYS A 806 -48.83 11.07 47.00
N PRO A 807 -50.17 10.99 46.96
CA PRO A 807 -51.05 11.81 47.79
C PRO A 807 -50.63 11.69 49.28
N GLN A 808 -50.74 12.81 50.00
CA GLN A 808 -50.44 12.83 51.44
C GLN A 808 -51.43 12.00 52.20
#